data_beb56b62b8a987ec569911ac17f2b054
#
_entry.id   beb56b62b8a987ec569911ac17f2b054
#
_cell.length_a   1.000
_cell.length_b   1.000
_cell.length_c   1.000
_cell.angle_alpha   90.00
_cell.angle_beta   90.00
_cell.angle_gamma   90.00
#
_symmetry.space_group_name_H-M   'P 1'
#
loop_
_entity.id
_entity.type
_entity.pdbx_description
1 polymer ?
#
loop_
_entity_poly.entity_id
_entity_poly.type
_entity_poly.pdbx_seq_one_letter_code
_entity_poly.pdbx_strand_id
1 'polypeptide(L)'
;IRLMKLAHVNNVSLGIFSWAFLEPEEGKYQFDYLEEIINRLYDNGIYTNLATPTGAMPNWMTQKYPEVMQTDENGIQNLPGKRHNFCYTSAVMREKTRKLDLKLSERFGKHPGVILWHISNEYGGNFRDASCHCEECQKAFRKWLKKKYKTLDALNHAWWSAFWSHTYTDWEQIHSPSPRGEDELHGLKLDWKRFVSEQLQDFCREEIRAVKTYSDLPVTTNMMMYFSPLNYDKWAEELDVISWDSYPSWHTKEDEVPIAVWAAFMHNQMRGFQKKPFLMMESTPSLVNWDEENNVKRPGMNYLSSMQAIALGSNSVLYFQWRKSRGSSEKFHGAVVDHDASEKNRVFQEVAWIGKDLEKLSSQILSTCNRAKVAIIMDWENWWALSDAQAISRKFDYTEELLKYYRVFWEKGIEVDIISMDRELLDYQLVVAPTLYLHKKEYIHKVEAYVEAGGIYVTTYWSGVVNETDLCFIGERPHERLLGLSVDEIDVGNEYFPNTFSYKDGVYKAGVLREVVTLQTAKPLGTYLQDYNVNTPAITENAYGKGKAYYVVVQPDLEFLKEFLGDVIEEANVEANLTETLPYGVTVSKRSGKEQKDDVYFLQNFNRHPVKMVLNECYTNLITDEILTGSVILQTYQCIVMQKK
;
A
#
# COMPACT_ATOMS: atom_id res chain seq x y z
N ILE A 1 -22.42 -24.10 -5.18
CA ILE A 1 -22.30 -24.57 -3.79
C ILE A 1 -21.43 -25.84 -3.73
N ARG A 2 -21.75 -26.96 -4.43
CA ARG A 2 -20.95 -28.22 -4.38
C ARG A 2 -19.45 -27.97 -4.59
N LEU A 3 -19.08 -27.26 -5.64
CA LEU A 3 -17.68 -26.91 -5.93
C LEU A 3 -17.07 -25.99 -4.86
N MET A 4 -17.84 -25.03 -4.34
CA MET A 4 -17.38 -24.17 -3.25
C MET A 4 -17.01 -24.97 -1.99
N LYS A 5 -17.86 -25.95 -1.62
CA LYS A 5 -17.56 -26.83 -0.48
C LYS A 5 -16.32 -27.70 -0.73
N LEU A 6 -16.15 -28.22 -1.95
CA LEU A 6 -14.95 -28.97 -2.34
C LEU A 6 -13.67 -28.12 -2.31
N ALA A 7 -13.78 -26.81 -2.56
CA ALA A 7 -12.68 -25.86 -2.49
C ALA A 7 -12.51 -25.25 -1.09
N HIS A 8 -13.23 -25.72 -0.07
CA HIS A 8 -13.25 -25.19 1.30
C HIS A 8 -13.59 -23.69 1.40
N VAL A 9 -14.41 -23.17 0.47
CA VAL A 9 -14.87 -21.80 0.51
C VAL A 9 -15.83 -21.60 1.68
N ASN A 10 -15.54 -20.63 2.55
CA ASN A 10 -16.37 -20.27 3.70
C ASN A 10 -16.91 -18.85 3.63
N ASN A 11 -16.42 -18.03 2.67
CA ASN A 11 -16.83 -16.64 2.49
C ASN A 11 -16.83 -16.27 1.01
N VAL A 12 -17.76 -15.40 0.59
CA VAL A 12 -17.85 -14.87 -0.77
C VAL A 12 -18.19 -13.38 -0.76
N SER A 13 -17.63 -12.61 -1.69
CA SER A 13 -18.05 -11.25 -1.99
C SER A 13 -19.11 -11.25 -3.06
N LEU A 14 -20.24 -10.55 -2.82
CA LEU A 14 -21.39 -10.48 -3.71
C LEU A 14 -21.85 -9.05 -3.92
N GLY A 15 -22.49 -8.81 -5.06
CA GLY A 15 -23.19 -7.55 -5.36
C GLY A 15 -22.31 -6.49 -6.03
N ILE A 16 -21.00 -6.70 -6.13
CA ILE A 16 -20.07 -5.78 -6.79
C ILE A 16 -20.55 -5.50 -8.23
N PHE A 17 -20.64 -4.21 -8.60
CA PHE A 17 -21.10 -3.74 -9.91
C PHE A 17 -22.52 -4.14 -10.33
N SER A 18 -23.38 -4.57 -9.40
CA SER A 18 -24.71 -5.07 -9.69
C SER A 18 -25.81 -3.98 -9.74
N TRP A 19 -25.48 -2.70 -9.71
CA TRP A 19 -26.47 -1.62 -9.60
C TRP A 19 -27.58 -1.72 -10.64
N ALA A 20 -27.25 -1.82 -11.94
CA ALA A 20 -28.24 -1.93 -13.00
C ALA A 20 -29.15 -3.17 -12.87
N PHE A 21 -28.69 -4.24 -12.25
CA PHE A 21 -29.48 -5.43 -11.95
C PHE A 21 -30.39 -5.21 -10.74
N LEU A 22 -29.90 -4.55 -9.69
CA LEU A 22 -30.67 -4.31 -8.45
C LEU A 22 -31.64 -3.14 -8.57
N GLU A 23 -31.39 -2.18 -9.46
CA GLU A 23 -32.24 -1.03 -9.78
C GLU A 23 -32.28 -0.84 -11.30
N PRO A 24 -33.03 -1.67 -12.06
CA PRO A 24 -33.11 -1.61 -13.53
C PRO A 24 -33.75 -0.33 -14.06
N GLU A 25 -34.63 0.29 -13.28
CA GLU A 25 -35.18 1.61 -13.51
C GLU A 25 -35.12 2.40 -12.21
N GLU A 26 -34.93 3.69 -12.32
CA GLU A 26 -34.81 4.58 -11.17
C GLU A 26 -35.95 4.38 -10.16
N GLY A 27 -35.60 4.06 -8.93
CA GLY A 27 -36.51 3.83 -7.81
C GLY A 27 -37.22 2.46 -7.83
N LYS A 28 -36.94 1.60 -8.79
CA LYS A 28 -37.49 0.23 -8.85
C LYS A 28 -36.44 -0.79 -8.40
N TYR A 29 -36.43 -1.09 -7.12
CA TYR A 29 -35.50 -2.02 -6.53
C TYR A 29 -35.98 -3.47 -6.61
N GLN A 30 -35.07 -4.41 -6.88
CA GLN A 30 -35.35 -5.87 -6.92
C GLN A 30 -34.20 -6.65 -6.26
N PHE A 31 -34.42 -7.13 -5.05
CA PHE A 31 -33.40 -7.80 -4.24
C PHE A 31 -33.61 -9.29 -4.05
N ASP A 32 -34.77 -9.85 -4.48
CA ASP A 32 -35.16 -11.23 -4.16
C ASP A 32 -34.14 -12.28 -4.66
N TYR A 33 -33.58 -12.08 -5.85
CA TYR A 33 -32.55 -12.98 -6.38
C TYR A 33 -31.26 -12.94 -5.57
N LEU A 34 -30.84 -11.75 -5.12
CA LEU A 34 -29.66 -11.59 -4.27
C LEU A 34 -29.89 -12.27 -2.91
N GLU A 35 -31.05 -12.08 -2.33
CA GLU A 35 -31.44 -12.74 -1.07
C GLU A 35 -31.46 -14.26 -1.19
N GLU A 36 -31.98 -14.80 -2.29
CA GLU A 36 -31.98 -16.22 -2.56
C GLU A 36 -30.55 -16.78 -2.60
N ILE A 37 -29.62 -16.07 -3.25
CA ILE A 37 -28.20 -16.46 -3.28
C ILE A 37 -27.61 -16.46 -1.87
N ILE A 38 -27.81 -15.40 -1.11
CA ILE A 38 -27.27 -15.28 0.26
C ILE A 38 -27.85 -16.36 1.17
N ASN A 39 -29.14 -16.64 1.11
CA ASN A 39 -29.78 -17.72 1.86
C ASN A 39 -29.17 -19.08 1.51
N ARG A 40 -29.04 -19.40 0.22
CA ARG A 40 -28.46 -20.68 -0.23
C ARG A 40 -27.00 -20.85 0.22
N LEU A 41 -26.22 -19.77 0.23
CA LEU A 41 -24.85 -19.79 0.74
C LEU A 41 -24.85 -20.05 2.24
N TYR A 42 -25.63 -19.28 2.99
CA TYR A 42 -25.74 -19.39 4.44
C TYR A 42 -26.20 -20.77 4.91
N ASP A 43 -27.21 -21.37 4.27
CA ASP A 43 -27.69 -22.73 4.53
C ASP A 43 -26.60 -23.81 4.31
N ASN A 44 -25.55 -23.44 3.58
CA ASN A 44 -24.39 -24.30 3.34
C ASN A 44 -23.12 -23.93 4.12
N GLY A 45 -23.23 -23.02 5.10
CA GLY A 45 -22.13 -22.59 5.95
C GLY A 45 -21.16 -21.62 5.27
N ILE A 46 -21.61 -20.93 4.20
CA ILE A 46 -20.81 -19.95 3.46
C ILE A 46 -21.39 -18.56 3.75
N TYR A 47 -20.57 -17.66 4.26
CA TYR A 47 -20.96 -16.30 4.59
C TYR A 47 -20.70 -15.33 3.43
N THR A 48 -21.32 -14.15 3.50
CA THR A 48 -21.27 -13.14 2.45
C THR A 48 -20.65 -11.85 2.96
N ASN A 49 -19.69 -11.31 2.21
CA ASN A 49 -19.32 -9.89 2.22
C ASN A 49 -20.22 -9.22 1.17
N LEU A 50 -21.17 -8.42 1.61
CA LEU A 50 -22.11 -7.79 0.70
C LEU A 50 -21.60 -6.43 0.25
N ALA A 51 -21.47 -6.24 -1.08
CA ALA A 51 -21.01 -4.98 -1.61
C ALA A 51 -22.17 -3.99 -1.86
N THR A 52 -21.88 -2.69 -1.65
CA THR A 52 -22.64 -1.64 -2.31
C THR A 52 -22.16 -1.57 -3.77
N PRO A 53 -23.06 -1.62 -4.78
CA PRO A 53 -22.65 -1.83 -6.18
C PRO A 53 -22.28 -0.53 -6.91
N THR A 54 -21.90 0.48 -6.19
CA THR A 54 -21.84 1.88 -6.63
C THR A 54 -20.66 2.20 -7.55
N GLY A 55 -19.67 1.31 -7.63
CA GLY A 55 -18.54 1.46 -8.55
C GLY A 55 -18.91 1.48 -10.04
N ALA A 56 -20.08 0.95 -10.43
CA ALA A 56 -20.57 0.96 -11.81
C ALA A 56 -22.02 1.40 -11.86
N MET A 57 -22.25 2.63 -12.31
CA MET A 57 -23.60 3.21 -12.41
C MET A 57 -24.41 2.61 -13.56
N PRO A 58 -25.75 2.52 -13.43
CA PRO A 58 -26.62 2.01 -14.48
C PRO A 58 -26.76 3.00 -15.64
N ASN A 59 -27.04 2.48 -16.84
CA ASN A 59 -27.18 3.32 -18.06
C ASN A 59 -28.31 4.35 -18.00
N TRP A 60 -29.38 4.06 -17.25
CA TRP A 60 -30.46 5.04 -17.07
C TRP A 60 -29.99 6.32 -16.34
N MET A 61 -28.94 6.19 -15.49
CA MET A 61 -28.34 7.33 -14.78
C MET A 61 -27.74 8.33 -15.78
N THR A 62 -26.89 7.86 -16.68
CA THR A 62 -26.25 8.73 -17.68
C THR A 62 -27.23 9.31 -18.71
N GLN A 63 -28.30 8.57 -18.99
CA GLN A 63 -29.36 9.05 -19.90
C GLN A 63 -30.18 10.19 -19.27
N LYS A 64 -30.53 10.09 -17.99
CA LYS A 64 -31.33 11.09 -17.29
C LYS A 64 -30.52 12.26 -16.73
N TYR A 65 -29.28 11.99 -16.33
CA TYR A 65 -28.40 12.91 -15.59
C TYR A 65 -26.99 12.92 -16.21
N PRO A 66 -26.83 13.38 -17.47
CA PRO A 66 -25.54 13.36 -18.16
C PRO A 66 -24.44 14.14 -17.43
N GLU A 67 -24.81 15.08 -16.57
CA GLU A 67 -23.89 15.87 -15.74
C GLU A 67 -23.16 15.06 -14.67
N VAL A 68 -23.56 13.80 -14.41
CA VAL A 68 -22.84 12.94 -13.47
C VAL A 68 -21.50 12.45 -14.01
N MET A 69 -21.28 12.53 -15.33
CA MET A 69 -20.05 12.05 -15.96
C MET A 69 -18.83 12.91 -15.57
N GLN A 70 -17.70 12.24 -15.38
CA GLN A 70 -16.43 12.93 -15.14
C GLN A 70 -16.03 13.83 -16.32
N THR A 71 -15.37 14.94 -15.99
CA THR A 71 -14.67 15.81 -16.93
C THR A 71 -13.18 15.68 -16.64
N ASP A 72 -12.34 15.46 -17.66
CA ASP A 72 -10.90 15.34 -17.51
C ASP A 72 -10.19 16.69 -17.32
N GLU A 73 -8.87 16.66 -17.12
CA GLU A 73 -8.03 17.84 -16.93
C GLU A 73 -7.95 18.76 -18.16
N ASN A 74 -8.42 18.28 -19.33
CA ASN A 74 -8.52 19.07 -20.57
C ASN A 74 -9.90 19.70 -20.78
N GLY A 75 -10.83 19.49 -19.84
CA GLY A 75 -12.20 19.98 -19.92
C GLY A 75 -13.12 19.11 -20.77
N ILE A 76 -12.71 17.86 -21.10
CA ILE A 76 -13.48 16.95 -21.93
C ILE A 76 -14.31 16.02 -21.03
N GLN A 77 -15.64 16.07 -21.19
CA GLN A 77 -16.52 15.16 -20.47
C GLN A 77 -16.41 13.73 -21.03
N ASN A 78 -16.30 12.76 -20.13
CA ASN A 78 -16.24 11.35 -20.49
C ASN A 78 -17.58 10.86 -21.07
N LEU A 79 -17.50 9.84 -21.93
CA LEU A 79 -18.70 9.16 -22.46
C LEU A 79 -19.18 8.08 -21.47
N PRO A 80 -20.48 7.71 -21.50
CA PRO A 80 -21.04 6.65 -20.70
C PRO A 80 -20.30 5.32 -20.85
N GLY A 81 -20.23 4.56 -19.76
CA GLY A 81 -19.58 3.24 -19.70
C GLY A 81 -18.43 3.22 -18.69
N LYS A 82 -17.74 2.08 -18.62
CA LYS A 82 -16.69 1.78 -17.64
C LYS A 82 -17.20 1.81 -16.18
N ARG A 83 -16.32 1.57 -15.23
CA ARG A 83 -16.53 1.72 -13.80
C ARG A 83 -15.89 3.03 -13.31
N HIS A 84 -16.37 3.59 -12.20
CA HIS A 84 -15.86 4.83 -11.59
C HIS A 84 -15.76 6.03 -12.56
N ASN A 85 -16.61 6.05 -13.57
CA ASN A 85 -16.61 7.06 -14.62
C ASN A 85 -17.65 8.16 -14.34
N PHE A 86 -17.76 8.56 -13.08
CA PHE A 86 -18.69 9.58 -12.60
C PHE A 86 -18.00 10.55 -11.64
N CYS A 87 -18.58 11.73 -11.51
CA CYS A 87 -18.10 12.76 -10.60
C CYS A 87 -18.53 12.45 -9.15
N TYR A 88 -17.57 12.22 -8.26
CA TYR A 88 -17.82 11.98 -6.83
C TYR A 88 -18.36 13.22 -6.08
N THR A 89 -18.25 14.41 -6.68
CA THR A 89 -18.81 15.66 -6.15
C THR A 89 -20.26 15.87 -6.56
N SER A 90 -20.75 15.15 -7.60
CA SER A 90 -22.12 15.29 -8.12
C SER A 90 -23.18 15.03 -7.05
N ALA A 91 -24.01 16.01 -6.78
CA ALA A 91 -25.12 15.89 -5.84
C ALA A 91 -26.13 14.80 -6.25
N VAL A 92 -26.37 14.65 -7.57
CA VAL A 92 -27.24 13.60 -8.11
C VAL A 92 -26.67 12.23 -7.84
N MET A 93 -25.38 12.01 -8.15
CA MET A 93 -24.73 10.74 -7.91
C MET A 93 -24.78 10.36 -6.43
N ARG A 94 -24.41 11.28 -5.52
CA ARG A 94 -24.47 11.08 -4.07
C ARG A 94 -25.88 10.75 -3.57
N GLU A 95 -26.92 11.43 -4.09
CA GLU A 95 -28.31 11.15 -3.72
C GLU A 95 -28.72 9.73 -4.12
N LYS A 96 -28.42 9.31 -5.35
CA LYS A 96 -28.84 8.00 -5.86
C LYS A 96 -28.08 6.87 -5.15
N THR A 97 -26.77 7.02 -4.97
CA THR A 97 -25.94 6.11 -4.18
C THR A 97 -26.51 5.93 -2.77
N ARG A 98 -26.71 7.02 -2.04
CA ARG A 98 -27.27 6.96 -0.69
C ARG A 98 -28.64 6.28 -0.63
N LYS A 99 -29.52 6.50 -1.61
CA LYS A 99 -30.83 5.83 -1.66
C LYS A 99 -30.71 4.32 -1.84
N LEU A 100 -29.84 3.88 -2.75
CA LEU A 100 -29.59 2.46 -2.99
C LEU A 100 -29.02 1.78 -1.74
N ASP A 101 -28.00 2.38 -1.12
CA ASP A 101 -27.33 1.82 0.06
C ASP A 101 -28.27 1.71 1.27
N LEU A 102 -29.14 2.73 1.48
CA LEU A 102 -30.19 2.64 2.49
C LEU A 102 -31.13 1.45 2.22
N LYS A 103 -31.54 1.21 0.96
CA LYS A 103 -32.42 0.11 0.61
C LYS A 103 -31.75 -1.26 0.75
N LEU A 104 -30.48 -1.35 0.36
CA LEU A 104 -29.68 -2.57 0.61
C LEU A 104 -29.53 -2.85 2.10
N SER A 105 -29.16 -1.84 2.88
CA SER A 105 -28.98 -1.99 4.32
C SER A 105 -30.28 -2.28 5.06
N GLU A 106 -31.42 -1.67 4.65
CA GLU A 106 -32.74 -2.00 5.17
C GLU A 106 -33.11 -3.48 4.96
N ARG A 107 -32.74 -4.05 3.79
CA ARG A 107 -33.04 -5.46 3.47
C ARG A 107 -32.06 -6.45 4.10
N PHE A 108 -30.77 -6.16 4.06
CA PHE A 108 -29.71 -7.13 4.37
C PHE A 108 -28.91 -6.83 5.62
N GLY A 109 -29.04 -5.66 6.23
CA GLY A 109 -28.21 -5.21 7.32
C GLY A 109 -28.27 -6.06 8.59
N LYS A 110 -29.32 -6.89 8.74
CA LYS A 110 -29.50 -7.85 9.85
C LYS A 110 -29.57 -9.31 9.36
N HIS A 111 -29.24 -9.57 8.09
CA HIS A 111 -29.27 -10.91 7.55
C HIS A 111 -28.13 -11.78 8.12
N PRO A 112 -28.42 -12.95 8.72
CA PRO A 112 -27.39 -13.74 9.43
C PRO A 112 -26.27 -14.27 8.54
N GLY A 113 -26.49 -14.37 7.24
CA GLY A 113 -25.50 -14.77 6.24
C GLY A 113 -24.58 -13.65 5.80
N VAL A 114 -24.86 -12.38 6.13
CA VAL A 114 -24.01 -11.22 5.82
C VAL A 114 -23.15 -10.91 7.03
N ILE A 115 -21.84 -10.85 6.86
CA ILE A 115 -20.88 -10.63 7.97
C ILE A 115 -20.02 -9.38 7.84
N LEU A 116 -19.97 -8.80 6.63
CA LEU A 116 -19.14 -7.64 6.31
C LEU A 116 -19.81 -6.85 5.16
N TRP A 117 -19.77 -5.54 5.24
CA TRP A 117 -20.09 -4.67 4.11
C TRP A 117 -18.83 -4.30 3.35
N HIS A 118 -18.83 -4.57 2.06
CA HIS A 118 -17.82 -4.12 1.11
C HIS A 118 -18.34 -2.85 0.43
N ILE A 119 -17.87 -1.68 0.87
CA ILE A 119 -18.35 -0.40 0.38
C ILE A 119 -17.74 -0.12 -1.00
N SER A 120 -18.58 -0.08 -2.03
CA SER A 120 -18.18 0.08 -3.43
C SER A 120 -17.15 -0.96 -3.89
N ASN A 121 -16.14 -0.56 -4.64
CA ASN A 121 -15.01 -1.38 -5.09
C ASN A 121 -13.92 -0.49 -5.68
N GLU A 122 -12.68 -0.56 -5.20
CA GLU A 122 -11.52 0.12 -5.80
C GLU A 122 -11.81 1.57 -6.20
N TYR A 123 -12.17 2.41 -5.25
CA TYR A 123 -12.53 3.81 -5.51
C TYR A 123 -11.53 4.51 -6.43
N GLY A 124 -12.04 5.22 -7.44
CA GLY A 124 -11.22 5.93 -8.42
C GLY A 124 -10.57 5.03 -9.47
N GLY A 125 -10.82 3.72 -9.44
CA GLY A 125 -10.18 2.71 -10.31
C GLY A 125 -10.61 2.75 -11.79
N ASN A 126 -10.60 3.92 -12.42
CA ASN A 126 -10.85 4.10 -13.85
C ASN A 126 -9.56 4.23 -14.67
N PHE A 127 -8.41 3.89 -14.07
CA PHE A 127 -7.07 3.97 -14.67
C PHE A 127 -6.57 5.39 -15.00
N ARG A 128 -7.14 6.40 -14.35
CA ARG A 128 -6.70 7.81 -14.35
C ARG A 128 -6.35 8.23 -12.92
N ASP A 129 -6.12 9.51 -12.72
CA ASP A 129 -5.80 10.12 -11.42
C ASP A 129 -6.99 10.22 -10.45
N ALA A 130 -8.11 9.54 -10.73
CA ALA A 130 -9.36 9.58 -9.96
C ALA A 130 -10.05 10.96 -9.92
N SER A 131 -9.50 11.98 -10.59
CA SER A 131 -9.99 13.36 -10.54
C SER A 131 -11.17 13.63 -11.48
N CYS A 132 -11.94 14.65 -11.15
CA CYS A 132 -12.94 15.24 -12.02
C CYS A 132 -12.81 16.76 -11.99
N HIS A 133 -12.67 17.38 -13.16
CA HIS A 133 -12.43 18.81 -13.33
C HIS A 133 -13.70 19.59 -13.74
N CYS A 134 -14.89 19.01 -13.57
CA CYS A 134 -16.16 19.67 -13.87
C CYS A 134 -16.40 20.88 -12.98
N GLU A 135 -17.36 21.74 -13.37
CA GLU A 135 -17.67 22.98 -12.66
C GLU A 135 -18.04 22.76 -11.18
N GLU A 136 -18.72 21.66 -10.84
CA GLU A 136 -19.04 21.33 -9.45
C GLU A 136 -17.77 21.04 -8.63
N CYS A 137 -16.79 20.34 -9.23
CA CYS A 137 -15.50 20.11 -8.60
C CYS A 137 -14.69 21.40 -8.45
N GLN A 138 -14.72 22.31 -9.44
CA GLN A 138 -14.08 23.63 -9.34
C GLN A 138 -14.63 24.43 -8.15
N LYS A 139 -15.96 24.50 -8.00
CA LYS A 139 -16.62 25.17 -6.87
C LYS A 139 -16.28 24.51 -5.53
N ALA A 140 -16.29 23.18 -5.47
CA ALA A 140 -15.96 22.44 -4.27
C ALA A 140 -14.49 22.63 -3.87
N PHE A 141 -13.57 22.67 -4.82
CA PHE A 141 -12.15 22.92 -4.59
C PHE A 141 -11.92 24.33 -4.03
N ARG A 142 -12.50 25.36 -4.62
CA ARG A 142 -12.43 26.73 -4.08
C ARG A 142 -12.98 26.82 -2.66
N LYS A 143 -14.08 26.13 -2.37
CA LYS A 143 -14.65 26.05 -1.01
C LYS A 143 -13.68 25.37 -0.03
N TRP A 144 -13.04 24.30 -0.46
CA TRP A 144 -12.02 23.57 0.31
C TRP A 144 -10.81 24.45 0.60
N LEU A 145 -10.30 25.17 -0.40
CA LEU A 145 -9.20 26.13 -0.26
C LEU A 145 -9.56 27.28 0.71
N LYS A 146 -10.76 27.84 0.61
CA LYS A 146 -11.26 28.87 1.54
C LYS A 146 -11.29 28.34 2.98
N LYS A 147 -11.65 27.08 3.18
CA LYS A 147 -11.63 26.44 4.51
C LYS A 147 -10.20 26.24 5.02
N LYS A 148 -9.26 25.84 4.16
CA LYS A 148 -7.85 25.59 4.52
C LYS A 148 -7.10 26.89 4.82
N TYR A 149 -7.08 27.83 3.90
CA TYR A 149 -6.22 29.02 3.95
C TYR A 149 -6.85 30.25 4.59
N LYS A 150 -8.18 30.34 4.62
CA LYS A 150 -8.98 31.48 5.14
C LYS A 150 -8.86 32.75 4.31
N THR A 151 -7.66 33.16 3.86
CA THR A 151 -7.41 34.36 3.07
C THR A 151 -6.62 34.03 1.80
N LEU A 152 -6.79 34.84 0.75
CA LEU A 152 -6.01 34.72 -0.48
C LEU A 152 -4.53 35.00 -0.24
N ASP A 153 -4.20 35.94 0.66
CA ASP A 153 -2.81 36.25 0.99
C ASP A 153 -2.09 35.01 1.58
N ALA A 154 -2.76 34.26 2.48
CA ALA A 154 -2.20 33.04 3.04
C ALA A 154 -2.02 31.96 1.95
N LEU A 155 -2.96 31.80 1.03
CA LEU A 155 -2.86 30.88 -0.10
C LEU A 155 -1.74 31.31 -1.05
N ASN A 156 -1.69 32.57 -1.46
CA ASN A 156 -0.68 33.10 -2.36
C ASN A 156 0.74 32.91 -1.79
N HIS A 157 0.91 33.12 -0.48
CA HIS A 157 2.17 32.87 0.20
C HIS A 157 2.52 31.37 0.20
N ALA A 158 1.56 30.50 0.55
CA ALA A 158 1.76 29.05 0.63
C ALA A 158 2.07 28.40 -0.72
N TRP A 159 1.52 28.92 -1.80
CA TRP A 159 1.76 28.41 -3.15
C TRP A 159 2.87 29.12 -3.91
N TRP A 160 3.48 30.16 -3.32
CA TRP A 160 4.45 31.01 -4.00
C TRP A 160 3.93 31.57 -5.33
N SER A 161 2.67 32.00 -5.35
CA SER A 161 1.93 32.36 -6.56
C SER A 161 2.44 33.63 -7.27
N ALA A 162 3.41 34.34 -6.69
CA ALA A 162 4.17 35.39 -7.39
C ALA A 162 4.97 34.82 -8.59
N PHE A 163 5.29 33.53 -8.60
CA PHE A 163 5.92 32.86 -9.73
C PHE A 163 5.07 33.03 -10.99
N TRP A 164 5.68 33.50 -12.06
CA TRP A 164 5.04 33.83 -13.35
C TRP A 164 3.75 34.65 -13.24
N SER A 165 3.66 35.53 -12.22
CA SER A 165 2.51 36.46 -12.03
C SER A 165 1.16 35.77 -11.77
N HIS A 166 1.15 34.63 -11.06
CA HIS A 166 -0.06 33.89 -10.71
C HIS A 166 -0.75 34.37 -9.42
N THR A 167 -0.35 35.51 -8.84
CA THR A 167 -0.97 36.01 -7.62
C THR A 167 -2.48 36.19 -7.77
N TYR A 168 -3.23 35.43 -7.02
CA TYR A 168 -4.70 35.45 -7.05
C TYR A 168 -5.25 36.60 -6.23
N THR A 169 -6.20 37.35 -6.79
CA THR A 169 -6.89 38.47 -6.16
C THR A 169 -8.36 38.18 -5.91
N ASP A 170 -8.87 37.09 -6.49
CA ASP A 170 -10.21 36.54 -6.27
C ASP A 170 -10.13 35.00 -6.27
N TRP A 171 -10.93 34.37 -5.40
CA TRP A 171 -11.04 32.92 -5.35
C TRP A 171 -11.53 32.28 -6.66
N GLU A 172 -12.38 32.99 -7.40
CA GLU A 172 -12.94 32.52 -8.66
C GLU A 172 -11.90 32.44 -9.80
N GLN A 173 -10.72 33.05 -9.61
CA GLN A 173 -9.58 32.93 -10.54
C GLN A 173 -8.85 31.59 -10.41
N ILE A 174 -9.11 30.85 -9.33
CA ILE A 174 -8.42 29.57 -9.07
C ILE A 174 -9.17 28.44 -9.80
N HIS A 175 -8.41 27.71 -10.62
CA HIS A 175 -8.85 26.50 -11.31
C HIS A 175 -8.01 25.29 -10.85
N SER A 176 -8.56 24.08 -11.06
CA SER A 176 -7.78 22.86 -10.89
C SER A 176 -6.58 22.82 -11.84
N PRO A 177 -5.47 22.15 -11.49
CA PRO A 177 -4.32 22.04 -12.39
C PRO A 177 -4.71 21.39 -13.72
N SER A 178 -4.11 21.88 -14.82
CA SER A 178 -4.36 21.38 -16.16
C SER A 178 -3.17 21.65 -17.07
N PRO A 179 -2.77 20.70 -17.93
CA PRO A 179 -1.71 20.90 -18.92
C PRO A 179 -2.08 21.95 -19.99
N ARG A 180 -3.33 22.40 -20.02
CA ARG A 180 -3.80 23.52 -20.88
C ARG A 180 -3.96 24.83 -20.13
N GLY A 181 -3.68 24.84 -18.84
CA GLY A 181 -3.78 25.99 -17.96
C GLY A 181 -2.57 26.07 -17.03
N GLU A 182 -2.82 26.07 -15.73
CA GLU A 182 -1.79 26.12 -14.71
C GLU A 182 -1.43 24.71 -14.22
N ASP A 183 -0.18 24.30 -14.37
CA ASP A 183 0.36 23.04 -13.86
C ASP A 183 1.80 23.14 -13.31
N GLU A 184 2.29 24.38 -13.14
CA GLU A 184 3.64 24.65 -12.62
C GLU A 184 3.65 25.07 -11.13
N LEU A 185 2.50 25.47 -10.58
CA LEU A 185 2.39 25.76 -9.15
C LEU A 185 2.28 24.46 -8.34
N HIS A 186 3.37 24.04 -7.71
CA HIS A 186 3.43 22.77 -6.95
C HIS A 186 2.43 22.76 -5.79
N GLY A 187 2.25 23.87 -5.08
CA GLY A 187 1.26 23.99 -4.01
C GLY A 187 -0.17 23.79 -4.50
N LEU A 188 -0.52 24.27 -5.70
CA LEU A 188 -1.81 24.00 -6.35
C LEU A 188 -2.00 22.50 -6.65
N LYS A 189 -1.00 21.87 -7.25
CA LYS A 189 -1.05 20.43 -7.60
C LYS A 189 -1.17 19.56 -6.36
N LEU A 190 -0.42 19.84 -5.33
CA LEU A 190 -0.44 19.12 -4.07
C LEU A 190 -1.81 19.26 -3.38
N ASP A 191 -2.37 20.46 -3.35
CA ASP A 191 -3.69 20.70 -2.77
C ASP A 191 -4.83 20.11 -3.60
N TRP A 192 -4.68 20.05 -4.91
CA TRP A 192 -5.63 19.35 -5.78
C TRP A 192 -5.66 17.83 -5.48
N LYS A 193 -4.51 17.18 -5.34
CA LYS A 193 -4.41 15.77 -4.97
C LYS A 193 -5.02 15.50 -3.59
N ARG A 194 -4.77 16.37 -2.61
CA ARG A 194 -5.44 16.30 -1.29
C ARG A 194 -6.95 16.39 -1.42
N PHE A 195 -7.42 17.39 -2.16
CA PHE A 195 -8.85 17.61 -2.40
C PHE A 195 -9.51 16.40 -3.07
N VAL A 196 -8.91 15.84 -4.12
CA VAL A 196 -9.42 14.65 -4.82
C VAL A 196 -9.53 13.48 -3.85
N SER A 197 -8.47 13.16 -3.12
CA SER A 197 -8.48 12.07 -2.14
C SER A 197 -9.54 12.27 -1.06
N GLU A 198 -9.69 13.48 -0.52
CA GLU A 198 -10.71 13.81 0.48
C GLU A 198 -12.14 13.75 -0.08
N GLN A 199 -12.36 14.14 -1.35
CA GLN A 199 -13.70 14.06 -1.98
C GLN A 199 -14.16 12.62 -2.15
N LEU A 200 -13.28 11.73 -2.58
CA LEU A 200 -13.62 10.32 -2.70
C LEU A 200 -13.82 9.70 -1.32
N GLN A 201 -12.98 10.03 -0.34
CA GLN A 201 -13.15 9.59 1.05
C GLN A 201 -14.49 10.08 1.64
N ASP A 202 -14.89 11.32 1.38
CA ASP A 202 -16.18 11.85 1.84
C ASP A 202 -17.37 11.13 1.18
N PHE A 203 -17.26 10.78 -0.10
CA PHE A 203 -18.24 9.96 -0.76
C PHE A 203 -18.35 8.57 -0.12
N CYS A 204 -17.24 7.89 0.14
CA CYS A 204 -17.20 6.61 0.86
C CYS A 204 -17.84 6.72 2.25
N ARG A 205 -17.54 7.79 2.98
CA ARG A 205 -18.14 8.07 4.30
C ARG A 205 -19.66 8.23 4.24
N GLU A 206 -20.19 8.81 3.18
CA GLU A 206 -21.67 8.90 2.97
C GLU A 206 -22.28 7.52 2.74
N GLU A 207 -21.64 6.64 1.95
CA GLU A 207 -22.07 5.25 1.75
C GLU A 207 -22.03 4.48 3.08
N ILE A 208 -20.94 4.59 3.85
CA ILE A 208 -20.81 3.98 5.18
C ILE A 208 -21.95 4.43 6.10
N ARG A 209 -22.26 5.72 6.14
CA ARG A 209 -23.38 6.26 6.96
C ARG A 209 -24.72 5.70 6.53
N ALA A 210 -24.95 5.57 5.23
CA ALA A 210 -26.20 5.00 4.70
C ALA A 210 -26.33 3.52 5.10
N VAL A 211 -25.28 2.73 4.94
CA VAL A 211 -25.26 1.33 5.32
C VAL A 211 -25.42 1.15 6.82
N LYS A 212 -24.71 1.94 7.64
CA LYS A 212 -24.79 1.88 9.12
C LYS A 212 -26.15 2.34 9.69
N THR A 213 -27.06 2.86 8.86
CA THR A 213 -28.42 3.23 9.31
C THR A 213 -29.22 2.01 9.76
N TYR A 214 -29.06 0.86 9.16
CA TYR A 214 -29.79 -0.38 9.48
C TYR A 214 -28.87 -1.56 9.82
N SER A 215 -27.54 -1.37 9.87
CA SER A 215 -26.55 -2.43 10.09
C SER A 215 -25.45 -2.02 11.06
N ASP A 216 -25.14 -2.91 11.99
CA ASP A 216 -24.00 -2.78 12.91
C ASP A 216 -22.76 -3.57 12.41
N LEU A 217 -22.88 -4.26 11.27
CA LEU A 217 -21.80 -5.06 10.71
C LEU A 217 -20.58 -4.19 10.35
N PRO A 218 -19.36 -4.73 10.44
CA PRO A 218 -18.16 -4.01 10.05
C PRO A 218 -18.18 -3.63 8.58
N VAL A 219 -17.42 -2.57 8.23
CA VAL A 219 -17.28 -2.06 6.87
C VAL A 219 -15.84 -2.12 6.41
N THR A 220 -15.63 -2.38 5.12
CA THR A 220 -14.36 -2.30 4.41
C THR A 220 -14.56 -1.75 3.01
N THR A 221 -13.49 -1.31 2.37
CA THR A 221 -13.38 -1.17 0.90
C THR A 221 -12.01 -1.67 0.48
N ASN A 222 -11.94 -2.29 -0.69
CA ASN A 222 -10.69 -2.84 -1.20
C ASN A 222 -9.78 -1.73 -1.75
N MET A 223 -8.57 -1.66 -1.21
CA MET A 223 -7.52 -0.74 -1.63
C MET A 223 -6.73 -1.35 -2.79
N MET A 224 -6.38 -0.54 -3.77
CA MET A 224 -5.52 -0.96 -4.87
C MET A 224 -4.04 -0.83 -4.51
N MET A 225 -3.20 -1.60 -5.19
CA MET A 225 -1.74 -1.50 -5.08
C MET A 225 -1.27 -0.11 -5.54
N TYR A 226 -0.28 0.48 -4.88
CA TYR A 226 0.37 1.75 -5.28
C TYR A 226 -0.54 2.73 -6.06
N PHE A 227 -1.77 2.86 -5.59
CA PHE A 227 -2.72 3.79 -6.20
C PHE A 227 -2.49 5.20 -5.63
N SER A 228 -1.59 5.93 -6.25
CA SER A 228 -1.16 7.24 -5.76
C SER A 228 -2.28 8.27 -5.59
N PRO A 229 -3.39 8.29 -6.37
CA PRO A 229 -4.44 9.30 -6.23
C PRO A 229 -5.13 9.34 -4.86
N LEU A 230 -5.13 8.24 -4.10
CA LEU A 230 -5.82 8.16 -2.80
C LEU A 230 -4.85 7.95 -1.66
N ASN A 231 -4.87 8.83 -0.68
CA ASN A 231 -4.10 8.68 0.55
C ASN A 231 -4.75 7.63 1.46
N TYR A 232 -4.40 6.37 1.26
CA TYR A 232 -4.98 5.24 1.98
C TYR A 232 -4.71 5.27 3.50
N ASP A 233 -3.67 5.94 3.96
CA ASP A 233 -3.46 6.12 5.40
C ASP A 233 -4.60 6.93 6.05
N LYS A 234 -5.11 7.96 5.37
CA LYS A 234 -6.28 8.72 5.81
C LYS A 234 -7.59 7.94 5.65
N TRP A 235 -7.72 7.14 4.59
CA TRP A 235 -8.88 6.29 4.37
C TRP A 235 -9.03 5.20 5.42
N ALA A 236 -7.93 4.67 5.93
CA ALA A 236 -7.91 3.65 6.97
C ALA A 236 -8.64 4.06 8.25
N GLU A 237 -8.77 5.35 8.50
CA GLU A 237 -9.49 5.88 9.68
C GLU A 237 -11.01 5.69 9.60
N GLU A 238 -11.57 5.52 8.41
CA GLU A 238 -13.02 5.35 8.18
C GLU A 238 -13.46 3.88 8.18
N LEU A 239 -12.53 2.95 8.10
CA LEU A 239 -12.82 1.53 7.92
C LEU A 239 -12.67 0.74 9.22
N ASP A 240 -13.61 -0.18 9.47
CA ASP A 240 -13.50 -1.12 10.57
C ASP A 240 -12.41 -2.17 10.33
N VAL A 241 -12.23 -2.57 9.07
CA VAL A 241 -11.23 -3.54 8.61
C VAL A 241 -10.56 -3.04 7.33
N ILE A 242 -9.24 -3.10 7.29
CA ILE A 242 -8.47 -2.84 6.05
C ILE A 242 -8.59 -4.05 5.14
N SER A 243 -8.81 -3.79 3.85
CA SER A 243 -8.72 -4.83 2.80
C SER A 243 -8.07 -4.27 1.54
N TRP A 244 -7.45 -5.15 0.75
CA TRP A 244 -6.79 -4.75 -0.48
C TRP A 244 -6.72 -5.87 -1.51
N ASP A 245 -6.38 -5.50 -2.75
CA ASP A 245 -6.31 -6.37 -3.90
C ASP A 245 -4.85 -6.62 -4.29
N SER A 246 -4.43 -7.87 -4.24
CA SER A 246 -3.05 -8.29 -4.43
C SER A 246 -2.87 -9.07 -5.73
N TYR A 247 -2.29 -8.41 -6.72
CA TYR A 247 -2.02 -8.99 -8.05
C TYR A 247 -0.54 -8.89 -8.44
N PRO A 248 0.40 -9.54 -7.73
CA PRO A 248 1.80 -9.53 -8.10
C PRO A 248 2.02 -10.20 -9.46
N SER A 249 2.80 -9.57 -10.34
CA SER A 249 3.10 -10.08 -11.69
C SER A 249 4.16 -11.17 -11.66
N TRP A 250 3.82 -12.34 -11.05
CA TRP A 250 4.71 -13.47 -10.92
C TRP A 250 5.24 -13.96 -12.27
N HIS A 251 6.51 -14.42 -12.29
CA HIS A 251 7.19 -14.98 -13.47
C HIS A 251 7.54 -13.98 -14.57
N THR A 252 7.53 -12.67 -14.27
CA THR A 252 7.88 -11.59 -15.21
C THR A 252 9.31 -11.08 -15.05
N LYS A 253 10.04 -11.53 -14.04
CA LYS A 253 11.44 -11.16 -13.78
C LYS A 253 12.35 -12.39 -13.90
N GLU A 254 13.67 -12.17 -13.87
CA GLU A 254 14.67 -13.23 -13.88
C GLU A 254 14.47 -14.23 -12.72
N ASP A 255 14.15 -13.69 -11.52
CA ASP A 255 13.74 -14.48 -10.35
C ASP A 255 12.49 -13.87 -9.69
N GLU A 256 11.94 -14.55 -8.69
CA GLU A 256 10.71 -14.12 -8.01
C GLU A 256 10.97 -13.19 -6.82
N VAL A 257 12.20 -13.02 -6.38
CA VAL A 257 12.54 -12.27 -5.14
C VAL A 257 12.09 -10.81 -5.20
N PRO A 258 12.34 -10.05 -6.29
CA PRO A 258 11.87 -8.67 -6.36
C PRO A 258 10.35 -8.56 -6.26
N ILE A 259 9.61 -9.51 -6.85
CA ILE A 259 8.14 -9.55 -6.83
C ILE A 259 7.64 -9.93 -5.42
N ALA A 260 8.30 -10.91 -4.78
CA ALA A 260 7.99 -11.32 -3.41
C ALA A 260 8.23 -10.20 -2.40
N VAL A 261 9.32 -9.45 -2.55
CA VAL A 261 9.65 -8.27 -1.72
C VAL A 261 8.60 -7.19 -1.88
N TRP A 262 8.21 -6.89 -3.12
CA TRP A 262 7.17 -5.92 -3.42
C TRP A 262 5.81 -6.31 -2.80
N ALA A 263 5.38 -7.56 -2.99
CA ALA A 263 4.13 -8.06 -2.42
C ALA A 263 4.16 -8.01 -0.88
N ALA A 264 5.28 -8.37 -0.27
CA ALA A 264 5.47 -8.32 1.18
C ALA A 264 5.43 -6.88 1.71
N PHE A 265 6.05 -5.93 1.02
CA PHE A 265 5.98 -4.50 1.37
C PHE A 265 4.53 -4.02 1.43
N MET A 266 3.73 -4.34 0.40
CA MET A 266 2.32 -3.95 0.35
C MET A 266 1.48 -4.60 1.46
N HIS A 267 1.68 -5.88 1.75
CA HIS A 267 1.03 -6.55 2.88
C HIS A 267 1.35 -5.86 4.22
N ASN A 268 2.62 -5.52 4.43
CA ASN A 268 3.06 -4.82 5.64
C ASN A 268 2.50 -3.39 5.72
N GLN A 269 2.29 -2.72 4.59
CA GLN A 269 1.63 -1.42 4.54
C GLN A 269 0.15 -1.52 4.97
N MET A 270 -0.59 -2.49 4.45
CA MET A 270 -1.99 -2.71 4.83
C MET A 270 -2.13 -2.99 6.33
N ARG A 271 -1.22 -3.80 6.89
CA ARG A 271 -1.16 -4.04 8.32
C ARG A 271 -0.80 -2.75 9.09
N GLY A 272 0.16 -1.99 8.60
CA GLY A 272 0.70 -0.78 9.22
C GLY A 272 -0.35 0.32 9.43
N PHE A 273 -1.35 0.43 8.57
CA PHE A 273 -2.41 1.44 8.67
C PHE A 273 -3.18 1.42 10.01
N GLN A 274 -3.47 0.23 10.54
CA GLN A 274 -4.20 0.09 11.81
C GLN A 274 -3.44 -0.72 12.86
N LYS A 275 -2.25 -1.27 12.55
CA LYS A 275 -1.53 -2.24 13.38
C LYS A 275 -2.40 -3.46 13.75
N LYS A 276 -3.24 -3.89 12.83
CA LYS A 276 -4.21 -5.00 12.98
C LYS A 276 -4.14 -5.92 11.77
N PRO A 277 -4.65 -7.16 11.90
CA PRO A 277 -4.87 -8.01 10.74
C PRO A 277 -5.76 -7.32 9.69
N PHE A 278 -5.48 -7.59 8.43
CA PHE A 278 -6.22 -7.09 7.27
C PHE A 278 -6.85 -8.24 6.48
N LEU A 279 -7.56 -7.93 5.40
CA LEU A 279 -8.10 -8.92 4.47
C LEU A 279 -7.44 -8.77 3.10
N MET A 280 -6.93 -9.86 2.52
CA MET A 280 -6.67 -9.92 1.09
C MET A 280 -8.01 -10.17 0.40
N MET A 281 -8.59 -9.09 -0.18
CA MET A 281 -9.97 -9.09 -0.68
C MET A 281 -10.06 -9.61 -2.10
N GLU A 282 -9.02 -9.38 -2.90
CA GLU A 282 -8.89 -9.94 -4.23
C GLU A 282 -7.46 -10.44 -4.50
N SER A 283 -7.38 -11.50 -5.26
CA SER A 283 -6.15 -12.04 -5.86
C SER A 283 -6.54 -12.93 -7.03
N THR A 284 -5.65 -13.14 -8.00
CA THR A 284 -5.91 -14.14 -9.03
C THR A 284 -5.44 -15.51 -8.58
N PRO A 285 -6.24 -16.58 -8.81
CA PRO A 285 -5.76 -17.92 -8.56
C PRO A 285 -4.79 -18.43 -9.63
N SER A 286 -4.68 -17.76 -10.80
CA SER A 286 -3.79 -18.19 -11.89
C SER A 286 -3.12 -17.02 -12.62
N LEU A 287 -3.84 -16.23 -13.41
CA LEU A 287 -3.32 -15.11 -14.22
C LEU A 287 -4.26 -13.92 -14.19
N VAL A 288 -3.73 -12.74 -14.46
CA VAL A 288 -4.52 -11.53 -14.76
C VAL A 288 -4.75 -11.42 -16.27
N ASN A 289 -5.46 -10.38 -16.75
CA ASN A 289 -5.75 -10.18 -18.17
C ASN A 289 -5.34 -8.77 -18.67
N TRP A 290 -4.62 -8.00 -17.85
CA TRP A 290 -4.28 -6.60 -18.12
C TRP A 290 -2.78 -6.32 -18.20
N ASP A 291 -1.92 -7.27 -17.88
CA ASP A 291 -0.47 -7.15 -18.06
C ASP A 291 -0.11 -7.28 -19.55
N GLU A 292 1.04 -6.76 -19.96
CA GLU A 292 1.57 -6.93 -21.30
C GLU A 292 1.77 -8.42 -21.64
N GLU A 293 2.29 -9.19 -20.66
CA GLU A 293 2.41 -10.64 -20.71
C GLU A 293 1.74 -11.27 -19.50
N ASN A 294 0.59 -11.95 -19.71
CA ASN A 294 -0.20 -12.55 -18.64
C ASN A 294 0.29 -13.97 -18.31
N ASN A 295 1.26 -14.08 -17.44
CA ASN A 295 1.86 -15.34 -17.04
C ASN A 295 0.96 -16.10 -16.05
N VAL A 296 0.76 -17.39 -16.33
CA VAL A 296 0.08 -18.30 -15.40
C VAL A 296 0.97 -18.60 -14.20
N LYS A 297 0.46 -18.46 -12.99
CA LYS A 297 1.15 -18.92 -11.78
C LYS A 297 1.57 -20.39 -11.93
N ARG A 298 2.86 -20.68 -11.78
CA ARG A 298 3.39 -22.04 -11.80
C ARG A 298 2.88 -22.85 -10.60
N PRO A 299 2.86 -24.19 -10.67
CA PRO A 299 2.42 -25.01 -9.55
C PRO A 299 3.12 -24.65 -8.24
N GLY A 300 2.35 -24.47 -7.17
CA GLY A 300 2.85 -24.04 -5.86
C GLY A 300 2.91 -22.52 -5.65
N MET A 301 2.97 -21.71 -6.72
CA MET A 301 3.07 -20.25 -6.57
C MET A 301 1.77 -19.64 -6.00
N ASN A 302 0.60 -20.14 -6.36
CA ASN A 302 -0.64 -19.64 -5.77
C ASN A 302 -0.72 -19.97 -4.27
N TYR A 303 -0.28 -21.16 -3.89
CA TYR A 303 -0.17 -21.54 -2.47
C TYR A 303 0.81 -20.62 -1.73
N LEU A 304 2.04 -20.45 -2.26
CA LEU A 304 3.07 -19.63 -1.64
C LEU A 304 2.64 -18.18 -1.49
N SER A 305 2.09 -17.55 -2.52
CA SER A 305 1.62 -16.15 -2.48
C SER A 305 0.44 -15.96 -1.52
N SER A 306 -0.47 -16.92 -1.44
CA SER A 306 -1.57 -16.90 -0.47
C SER A 306 -1.06 -17.01 0.96
N MET A 307 -0.11 -17.91 1.21
CA MET A 307 0.52 -18.06 2.53
C MET A 307 1.39 -16.85 2.90
N GLN A 308 1.98 -16.14 1.92
CA GLN A 308 2.67 -14.89 2.17
C GLN A 308 1.73 -13.82 2.73
N ALA A 309 0.54 -13.66 2.16
CA ALA A 309 -0.46 -12.74 2.69
C ALA A 309 -0.85 -13.08 4.13
N ILE A 310 -1.12 -14.36 4.42
CA ILE A 310 -1.43 -14.84 5.78
C ILE A 310 -0.26 -14.60 6.74
N ALA A 311 0.95 -14.92 6.33
CA ALA A 311 2.17 -14.73 7.12
C ALA A 311 2.36 -13.28 7.55
N LEU A 312 2.00 -12.33 6.68
CA LEU A 312 2.20 -10.90 6.87
C LEU A 312 0.98 -10.17 7.46
N GLY A 313 -0.04 -10.91 7.89
CA GLY A 313 -1.14 -10.38 8.70
C GLY A 313 -2.51 -10.45 8.07
N SER A 314 -2.68 -10.99 6.87
CA SER A 314 -4.03 -11.22 6.33
C SER A 314 -4.76 -12.32 7.10
N ASN A 315 -6.06 -12.12 7.33
CA ASN A 315 -6.97 -13.13 7.87
C ASN A 315 -7.88 -13.73 6.79
N SER A 316 -7.61 -13.45 5.52
CA SER A 316 -8.36 -14.01 4.39
C SER A 316 -7.48 -14.23 3.16
N VAL A 317 -7.96 -15.11 2.29
CA VAL A 317 -7.49 -15.27 0.91
C VAL A 317 -8.74 -15.35 0.04
N LEU A 318 -9.10 -14.24 -0.62
CA LEU A 318 -10.22 -14.18 -1.55
C LEU A 318 -9.69 -14.05 -2.98
N TYR A 319 -10.38 -14.69 -3.90
CA TYR A 319 -9.99 -14.75 -5.30
C TYR A 319 -11.00 -14.04 -6.21
N PHE A 320 -10.53 -13.16 -7.05
CA PHE A 320 -11.21 -12.76 -8.25
C PHE A 320 -10.69 -13.65 -9.39
N GLN A 321 -11.51 -14.55 -9.97
CA GLN A 321 -12.93 -14.69 -9.65
C GLN A 321 -13.29 -16.16 -9.35
N TRP A 322 -14.47 -16.39 -8.77
CA TRP A 322 -14.93 -17.75 -8.50
C TRP A 322 -15.12 -18.55 -9.79
N ARG A 323 -15.86 -17.99 -10.76
CA ARG A 323 -16.15 -18.61 -12.04
C ARG A 323 -15.74 -17.70 -13.18
N LYS A 324 -14.99 -18.23 -14.14
CA LYS A 324 -14.45 -17.47 -15.26
C LYS A 324 -15.56 -16.85 -16.11
N SER A 325 -15.44 -15.55 -16.39
CA SER A 325 -16.39 -14.79 -17.20
C SER A 325 -16.49 -15.33 -18.62
N ARG A 326 -17.71 -15.35 -19.17
CA ARG A 326 -17.96 -15.85 -20.54
C ARG A 326 -17.66 -14.79 -21.62
N GLY A 327 -17.58 -13.54 -21.24
CA GLY A 327 -17.45 -12.40 -22.17
C GLY A 327 -16.75 -11.22 -21.54
N SER A 328 -16.68 -10.13 -22.30
CA SER A 328 -16.02 -8.86 -21.93
C SER A 328 -14.50 -8.98 -21.76
N SER A 329 -13.88 -7.91 -21.28
CA SER A 329 -12.41 -7.80 -21.16
C SER A 329 -11.82 -8.87 -20.23
N GLU A 330 -12.54 -9.29 -19.20
CA GLU A 330 -12.08 -10.23 -18.17
C GLU A 330 -12.38 -11.71 -18.48
N LYS A 331 -12.82 -12.05 -19.70
CA LYS A 331 -13.12 -13.45 -20.07
C LYS A 331 -11.91 -14.39 -19.99
N PHE A 332 -10.68 -13.85 -19.98
CA PHE A 332 -9.44 -14.60 -19.82
C PHE A 332 -8.77 -14.40 -18.46
N HIS A 333 -9.34 -13.56 -17.58
CA HIS A 333 -8.86 -13.46 -16.21
C HIS A 333 -8.97 -14.83 -15.51
N GLY A 334 -8.01 -15.15 -14.64
CA GLY A 334 -8.00 -16.38 -13.88
C GLY A 334 -9.21 -16.55 -12.99
N ALA A 335 -9.64 -17.80 -12.82
CA ALA A 335 -10.76 -18.14 -11.96
C ALA A 335 -10.53 -19.46 -11.26
N VAL A 336 -11.19 -19.67 -10.11
CA VAL A 336 -11.16 -20.94 -9.39
C VAL A 336 -11.82 -22.04 -10.23
N VAL A 337 -12.96 -21.73 -10.83
CA VAL A 337 -13.67 -22.62 -11.78
C VAL A 337 -13.52 -22.05 -13.19
N ASP A 338 -12.74 -22.71 -14.03
CA ASP A 338 -12.50 -22.31 -15.42
C ASP A 338 -13.72 -22.60 -16.32
N HIS A 339 -13.63 -22.28 -17.61
CA HIS A 339 -14.68 -22.49 -18.61
C HIS A 339 -15.07 -23.97 -18.78
N ASP A 340 -14.17 -24.92 -18.45
CA ASP A 340 -14.46 -26.35 -18.45
C ASP A 340 -15.39 -26.80 -17.32
N ALA A 341 -15.65 -25.90 -16.36
CA ALA A 341 -16.48 -26.14 -15.17
C ALA A 341 -16.06 -27.38 -14.35
N SER A 342 -14.78 -27.74 -14.41
CA SER A 342 -14.22 -28.95 -13.80
C SER A 342 -13.48 -28.66 -12.51
N GLU A 343 -13.74 -29.52 -11.49
CA GLU A 343 -12.93 -29.56 -10.27
C GLU A 343 -11.57 -30.24 -10.46
N LYS A 344 -11.30 -30.83 -11.64
CA LYS A 344 -10.09 -31.62 -11.90
C LYS A 344 -8.91 -30.78 -12.38
N ASN A 345 -9.15 -29.51 -12.77
CA ASN A 345 -8.05 -28.68 -13.23
C ASN A 345 -7.11 -28.29 -12.07
N ARG A 346 -5.86 -28.03 -12.41
CA ARG A 346 -4.79 -27.76 -11.44
C ARG A 346 -5.12 -26.55 -10.52
N VAL A 347 -5.67 -25.49 -11.07
CA VAL A 347 -5.97 -24.25 -10.32
C VAL A 347 -7.02 -24.51 -9.25
N PHE A 348 -8.10 -25.23 -9.60
CA PHE A 348 -9.12 -25.62 -8.63
C PHE A 348 -8.53 -26.48 -7.50
N GLN A 349 -7.72 -27.50 -7.86
CA GLN A 349 -7.10 -28.39 -6.88
C GLN A 349 -6.14 -27.63 -5.95
N GLU A 350 -5.36 -26.67 -6.46
CA GLU A 350 -4.46 -25.87 -5.65
C GLU A 350 -5.24 -24.95 -4.69
N VAL A 351 -6.35 -24.33 -5.14
CA VAL A 351 -7.24 -23.53 -4.27
C VAL A 351 -7.91 -24.40 -3.21
N ALA A 352 -8.37 -25.59 -3.55
CA ALA A 352 -8.93 -26.54 -2.59
C ALA A 352 -7.90 -26.96 -1.52
N TRP A 353 -6.66 -27.15 -1.93
CA TRP A 353 -5.57 -27.43 -1.00
C TRP A 353 -5.30 -26.26 -0.06
N ILE A 354 -5.22 -25.02 -0.58
CA ILE A 354 -5.07 -23.80 0.23
C ILE A 354 -6.20 -23.70 1.25
N GLY A 355 -7.46 -23.87 0.82
CA GLY A 355 -8.62 -23.79 1.70
C GLY A 355 -8.58 -24.82 2.83
N LYS A 356 -8.22 -26.07 2.51
CA LYS A 356 -8.06 -27.14 3.50
C LYS A 356 -7.00 -26.84 4.56
N ASP A 357 -5.84 -26.34 4.13
CA ASP A 357 -4.74 -26.02 5.05
C ASP A 357 -5.08 -24.82 5.91
N LEU A 358 -5.72 -23.78 5.36
CA LEU A 358 -6.20 -22.63 6.13
C LEU A 358 -7.28 -23.01 7.15
N GLU A 359 -8.17 -23.95 6.83
CA GLU A 359 -9.14 -24.49 7.78
C GLU A 359 -8.42 -25.17 8.96
N LYS A 360 -7.40 -26.01 8.69
CA LYS A 360 -6.57 -26.66 9.73
C LYS A 360 -5.85 -25.64 10.61
N LEU A 361 -5.31 -24.57 10.01
CA LEU A 361 -4.49 -23.55 10.69
C LEU A 361 -5.31 -22.43 11.36
N SER A 362 -6.62 -22.36 11.14
CA SER A 362 -7.44 -21.18 11.48
C SER A 362 -7.35 -20.78 12.96
N SER A 363 -7.39 -21.75 13.89
CA SER A 363 -7.33 -21.46 15.33
C SER A 363 -6.00 -20.85 15.76
N GLN A 364 -4.88 -21.31 15.19
CA GLN A 364 -3.56 -20.77 15.47
C GLN A 364 -3.39 -19.38 14.87
N ILE A 365 -3.78 -19.20 13.60
CA ILE A 365 -3.63 -17.93 12.87
C ILE A 365 -4.47 -16.82 13.50
N LEU A 366 -5.77 -17.07 13.75
CA LEU A 366 -6.69 -16.05 14.27
C LEU A 366 -6.37 -15.58 15.68
N SER A 367 -5.60 -16.36 16.46
CA SER A 367 -5.15 -16.00 17.80
C SER A 367 -3.83 -15.22 17.82
N THR A 368 -3.24 -14.94 16.66
CA THR A 368 -1.90 -14.34 16.51
C THR A 368 -1.93 -13.05 15.69
N CYS A 369 -0.90 -12.21 15.83
CA CYS A 369 -0.69 -11.01 15.01
C CYS A 369 0.82 -10.77 14.81
N ASN A 370 1.18 -10.04 13.75
CA ASN A 370 2.56 -9.62 13.55
C ASN A 370 2.90 -8.45 14.49
N ARG A 371 4.15 -8.40 14.96
CA ARG A 371 4.67 -7.35 15.83
C ARG A 371 6.01 -6.86 15.31
N ALA A 372 6.01 -5.73 14.64
CA ALA A 372 7.23 -5.13 14.11
C ALA A 372 7.92 -4.24 15.16
N LYS A 373 9.26 -4.27 15.15
CA LYS A 373 10.14 -3.35 15.90
C LYS A 373 10.86 -2.37 14.99
N VAL A 374 10.65 -2.51 13.67
CA VAL A 374 11.16 -1.63 12.63
C VAL A 374 9.99 -0.97 11.93
N ALA A 375 10.11 0.33 11.63
CA ALA A 375 9.20 1.04 10.74
C ALA A 375 9.96 1.63 9.57
N ILE A 376 9.34 1.58 8.39
CA ILE A 376 9.76 2.36 7.22
C ILE A 376 8.69 3.42 6.96
N ILE A 377 9.12 4.67 6.79
CA ILE A 377 8.20 5.78 6.50
C ILE A 377 7.91 5.81 5.01
N MET A 378 6.63 5.66 4.67
CA MET A 378 6.07 5.95 3.36
C MET A 378 4.90 6.91 3.53
N ASP A 379 5.00 8.10 2.94
CA ASP A 379 3.96 9.12 3.08
C ASP A 379 3.45 9.55 1.70
N TRP A 380 2.10 9.58 1.54
CA TRP A 380 1.47 9.95 0.26
C TRP A 380 1.77 11.38 -0.15
N GLU A 381 1.79 12.32 0.78
CA GLU A 381 2.06 13.72 0.45
C GLU A 381 3.51 13.92 0.02
N ASN A 382 4.43 13.19 0.64
CA ASN A 382 5.82 13.11 0.17
C ASN A 382 5.93 12.51 -1.23
N TRP A 383 5.21 11.42 -1.49
CA TRP A 383 5.17 10.80 -2.82
C TRP A 383 4.59 11.76 -3.88
N TRP A 384 3.50 12.46 -3.55
CA TRP A 384 2.90 13.45 -4.44
C TRP A 384 3.85 14.61 -4.73
N ALA A 385 4.48 15.17 -3.72
CA ALA A 385 5.44 16.26 -3.88
C ALA A 385 6.64 15.85 -4.74
N LEU A 386 7.23 14.68 -4.46
CA LEU A 386 8.32 14.13 -5.28
C LEU A 386 7.92 13.88 -6.74
N SER A 387 6.69 13.43 -6.98
CA SER A 387 6.18 13.17 -8.34
C SER A 387 5.99 14.46 -9.14
N ASP A 388 5.64 15.57 -8.46
CA ASP A 388 5.43 16.87 -9.08
C ASP A 388 6.71 17.70 -9.15
N ALA A 389 7.67 17.42 -8.26
CA ALA A 389 8.94 18.11 -8.27
C ALA A 389 9.58 17.96 -9.66
N GLN A 390 9.83 19.07 -10.34
CA GLN A 390 10.66 19.10 -11.54
C GLN A 390 12.12 18.89 -11.12
N ALA A 391 12.27 17.75 -10.44
CA ALA A 391 13.43 17.41 -9.69
C ALA A 391 14.62 17.22 -10.58
N ILE A 392 15.74 17.23 -9.94
CA ILE A 392 17.07 17.10 -10.45
C ILE A 392 17.21 15.85 -11.35
N SER A 393 16.47 14.77 -11.10
CA SER A 393 16.47 13.59 -11.98
C SER A 393 15.08 12.97 -12.13
N ARG A 394 14.63 12.81 -13.38
CA ARG A 394 13.44 12.02 -13.74
C ARG A 394 13.67 10.50 -13.69
N LYS A 395 14.89 10.06 -13.36
CA LYS A 395 15.24 8.63 -13.20
C LYS A 395 15.02 8.13 -11.77
N PHE A 396 14.66 9.01 -10.84
CA PHE A 396 14.38 8.63 -9.46
C PHE A 396 12.94 8.14 -9.32
N ASP A 397 12.76 6.98 -8.71
CA ASP A 397 11.47 6.43 -8.33
C ASP A 397 11.45 6.20 -6.81
N TYR A 398 10.54 6.90 -6.13
CA TYR A 398 10.43 6.84 -4.66
C TYR A 398 10.04 5.45 -4.17
N THR A 399 9.15 4.77 -4.89
CA THR A 399 8.68 3.45 -4.48
C THR A 399 9.75 2.38 -4.65
N GLU A 400 10.51 2.43 -5.72
CA GLU A 400 11.69 1.57 -5.93
C GLU A 400 12.78 1.83 -4.88
N GLU A 401 12.96 3.09 -4.47
CA GLU A 401 13.90 3.42 -3.40
C GLU A 401 13.48 2.81 -2.07
N LEU A 402 12.22 2.95 -1.66
CA LEU A 402 11.70 2.32 -0.44
C LEU A 402 11.89 0.79 -0.44
N LEU A 403 11.65 0.15 -1.58
CA LEU A 403 11.80 -1.30 -1.73
C LEU A 403 13.23 -1.78 -1.52
N LYS A 404 14.25 -0.99 -1.88
CA LYS A 404 15.66 -1.35 -1.60
C LYS A 404 15.93 -1.46 -0.10
N TYR A 405 15.44 -0.49 0.69
CA TYR A 405 15.59 -0.51 2.15
C TYR A 405 14.80 -1.66 2.77
N TYR A 406 13.56 -1.83 2.36
CA TYR A 406 12.69 -2.90 2.85
C TYR A 406 13.25 -4.29 2.57
N ARG A 407 13.86 -4.49 1.39
CA ARG A 407 14.44 -5.77 0.98
C ARG A 407 15.47 -6.30 1.96
N VAL A 408 16.28 -5.43 2.58
CA VAL A 408 17.28 -5.84 3.56
C VAL A 408 16.63 -6.54 4.76
N PHE A 409 15.55 -6.00 5.27
CA PHE A 409 14.81 -6.60 6.39
C PHE A 409 14.11 -7.89 5.97
N TRP A 410 13.52 -7.92 4.77
CA TRP A 410 12.87 -9.10 4.22
C TRP A 410 13.86 -10.27 4.06
N GLU A 411 15.05 -10.02 3.52
CA GLU A 411 16.12 -11.03 3.36
C GLU A 411 16.66 -11.54 4.72
N LYS A 412 16.53 -10.75 5.78
CA LYS A 412 16.91 -11.14 7.15
C LYS A 412 15.77 -11.75 7.97
N GLY A 413 14.57 -11.82 7.43
CA GLY A 413 13.37 -12.30 8.16
C GLY A 413 13.00 -11.42 9.35
N ILE A 414 13.05 -10.09 9.19
CA ILE A 414 12.70 -9.11 10.19
C ILE A 414 11.36 -8.50 9.86
N GLU A 415 10.43 -8.45 10.85
CA GLU A 415 9.14 -7.80 10.69
C GLU A 415 9.28 -6.29 10.60
N VAL A 416 8.58 -5.69 9.62
CA VAL A 416 8.57 -4.25 9.36
C VAL A 416 7.14 -3.76 9.22
N ASP A 417 6.80 -2.62 9.82
CA ASP A 417 5.59 -1.87 9.50
C ASP A 417 5.92 -0.74 8.52
N ILE A 418 5.07 -0.54 7.53
CA ILE A 418 5.15 0.60 6.63
C ILE A 418 4.11 1.60 7.10
N ILE A 419 4.56 2.79 7.51
CA ILE A 419 3.71 3.80 8.16
C ILE A 419 3.94 5.19 7.59
N SER A 420 2.97 6.10 7.75
CA SER A 420 3.11 7.50 7.37
C SER A 420 3.79 8.34 8.45
N MET A 421 4.14 9.59 8.11
CA MET A 421 4.63 10.60 9.05
C MET A 421 3.65 10.91 10.19
N ASP A 422 2.37 10.61 10.01
CA ASP A 422 1.32 10.94 10.98
C ASP A 422 1.26 9.92 12.14
N ARG A 423 1.89 8.74 11.99
CA ARG A 423 1.85 7.64 12.97
C ARG A 423 2.85 7.82 14.12
N GLU A 424 2.62 7.10 15.23
CA GLU A 424 3.51 7.10 16.39
C GLU A 424 4.77 6.28 16.15
N LEU A 425 5.92 6.78 16.63
CA LEU A 425 7.25 6.17 16.42
C LEU A 425 7.79 5.43 17.65
N LEU A 426 7.33 5.77 18.86
CA LEU A 426 7.92 5.27 20.12
C LEU A 426 7.84 3.76 20.33
N ASP A 427 6.98 3.06 19.59
CA ASP A 427 6.86 1.59 19.66
C ASP A 427 7.98 0.85 18.93
N TYR A 428 8.74 1.57 18.08
CA TYR A 428 9.78 1.00 17.24
C TYR A 428 11.19 1.22 17.83
N GLN A 429 12.08 0.26 17.58
CA GLN A 429 13.49 0.36 17.93
C GLN A 429 14.29 1.07 16.82
N LEU A 430 13.85 0.87 15.57
CA LEU A 430 14.47 1.43 14.38
C LEU A 430 13.40 2.04 13.47
N VAL A 431 13.60 3.29 13.07
CA VAL A 431 12.78 3.99 12.07
C VAL A 431 13.67 4.39 10.89
N VAL A 432 13.26 3.98 9.69
CA VAL A 432 13.97 4.27 8.44
C VAL A 432 13.07 5.13 7.55
N ALA A 433 13.55 6.28 7.14
CA ALA A 433 12.80 7.30 6.38
C ALA A 433 13.56 7.71 5.11
N PRO A 434 13.56 6.89 4.04
CA PRO A 434 14.30 7.19 2.82
C PRO A 434 13.66 8.35 2.06
N THR A 435 14.46 9.31 1.61
CA THR A 435 14.08 10.39 0.70
C THR A 435 12.78 11.10 1.11
N LEU A 436 12.74 11.53 2.37
CA LEU A 436 11.58 12.22 2.92
C LEU A 436 11.63 13.72 2.56
N TYR A 437 11.44 14.03 1.27
CA TYR A 437 11.55 15.33 0.64
C TYR A 437 10.64 16.36 1.28
N LEU A 438 9.36 16.01 1.44
CA LEU A 438 8.38 16.85 2.13
C LEU A 438 8.37 16.53 3.62
N HIS A 439 8.55 17.54 4.45
CA HIS A 439 8.45 17.41 5.90
C HIS A 439 7.23 18.14 6.46
N LYS A 440 6.44 17.40 7.24
CA LYS A 440 5.36 17.96 8.06
C LYS A 440 5.93 18.46 9.39
N LYS A 441 5.48 19.63 9.84
CA LYS A 441 5.96 20.26 11.08
C LYS A 441 5.86 19.33 12.30
N GLU A 442 4.75 18.64 12.46
CA GLU A 442 4.52 17.74 13.58
C GLU A 442 5.45 16.51 13.56
N TYR A 443 5.82 16.03 12.36
CA TYR A 443 6.73 14.91 12.21
C TYR A 443 8.15 15.24 12.71
N ILE A 444 8.63 16.46 12.47
CA ILE A 444 9.95 16.92 12.94
C ILE A 444 10.05 16.74 14.46
N HIS A 445 9.04 17.21 15.20
CA HIS A 445 9.01 17.09 16.65
C HIS A 445 8.88 15.63 17.13
N LYS A 446 8.11 14.80 16.41
CA LYS A 446 7.99 13.35 16.73
C LYS A 446 9.35 12.64 16.60
N VAL A 447 10.09 12.90 15.55
CA VAL A 447 11.40 12.26 15.32
C VAL A 447 12.42 12.71 16.36
N GLU A 448 12.47 14.01 16.67
CA GLU A 448 13.37 14.52 17.73
C GLU A 448 13.07 13.85 19.07
N ALA A 449 11.78 13.80 19.47
CA ALA A 449 11.37 13.15 20.71
C ALA A 449 11.67 11.62 20.72
N TYR A 450 11.48 10.96 19.58
CA TYR A 450 11.79 9.55 19.41
C TYR A 450 13.28 9.24 19.61
N VAL A 451 14.16 10.01 18.97
CA VAL A 451 15.60 9.81 19.10
C VAL A 451 16.09 10.24 20.49
N GLU A 452 15.56 11.35 21.05
CA GLU A 452 15.90 11.78 22.41
C GLU A 452 15.56 10.70 23.47
N ALA A 453 14.49 9.94 23.25
CA ALA A 453 14.07 8.83 24.10
C ALA A 453 14.94 7.57 23.96
N GLY A 454 15.76 7.45 22.93
CA GLY A 454 16.67 6.33 22.70
C GLY A 454 16.42 5.56 21.39
N GLY A 455 15.51 6.03 20.54
CA GLY A 455 15.26 5.44 19.22
C GLY A 455 16.42 5.64 18.24
N ILE A 456 16.55 4.75 17.28
CA ILE A 456 17.50 4.86 16.16
C ILE A 456 16.74 5.30 14.90
N TYR A 457 17.19 6.40 14.31
CA TYR A 457 16.58 7.00 13.12
C TYR A 457 17.55 7.03 11.95
N VAL A 458 17.16 6.49 10.82
CA VAL A 458 17.92 6.54 9.56
C VAL A 458 17.12 7.36 8.56
N THR A 459 17.71 8.42 8.03
CA THR A 459 17.14 9.15 6.90
C THR A 459 18.21 9.40 5.83
N THR A 460 17.83 9.96 4.69
CA THR A 460 18.70 9.96 3.54
C THR A 460 18.71 11.31 2.83
N TYR A 461 19.62 11.43 1.85
CA TYR A 461 19.65 12.53 0.89
C TYR A 461 18.23 12.97 0.49
N TRP A 462 18.08 14.25 0.20
CA TRP A 462 16.82 14.86 -0.19
C TRP A 462 15.71 14.83 0.87
N SER A 463 16.05 14.66 2.11
CA SER A 463 15.09 14.78 3.20
C SER A 463 15.00 16.23 3.70
N GLY A 464 13.78 16.70 4.02
CA GLY A 464 13.54 18.02 4.57
C GLY A 464 13.80 19.18 3.60
N VAL A 465 13.55 18.98 2.31
CA VAL A 465 13.75 20.04 1.31
C VAL A 465 12.60 21.02 1.31
N VAL A 466 11.36 20.53 1.41
CA VAL A 466 10.14 21.35 1.37
C VAL A 466 9.23 21.08 2.57
N ASN A 467 8.41 22.08 2.88
CA ASN A 467 7.36 22.00 3.90
C ASN A 467 6.08 21.38 3.33
N GLU A 468 5.02 21.30 4.14
CA GLU A 468 3.70 20.76 3.79
C GLU A 468 2.93 21.52 2.69
N THR A 469 3.45 22.64 2.19
CA THR A 469 2.91 23.40 1.04
C THR A 469 3.81 23.33 -0.19
N ASP A 470 4.83 22.46 -0.14
CA ASP A 470 5.85 22.30 -1.16
C ASP A 470 6.71 23.55 -1.39
N LEU A 471 6.93 24.35 -0.33
CA LEU A 471 7.91 25.44 -0.32
C LEU A 471 9.22 24.97 0.30
N CYS A 472 10.33 25.29 -0.37
CA CYS A 472 11.65 25.04 0.19
C CYS A 472 11.85 25.79 1.52
N PHE A 473 12.49 25.12 2.48
CA PHE A 473 12.94 25.77 3.69
C PHE A 473 14.04 26.79 3.35
N ILE A 474 14.07 27.89 4.07
CA ILE A 474 15.11 28.92 3.93
C ILE A 474 15.97 28.91 5.18
N GLY A 475 17.28 28.76 5.00
CA GLY A 475 18.23 28.60 6.09
C GLY A 475 18.35 27.17 6.53
N GLU A 476 18.23 26.89 7.82
CA GLU A 476 18.35 25.56 8.40
C GLU A 476 17.19 24.66 7.95
N ARG A 477 17.49 23.45 7.44
CA ARG A 477 16.49 22.45 7.11
C ARG A 477 16.00 21.74 8.37
N PRO A 478 14.78 21.20 8.35
CA PRO A 478 14.33 20.29 9.39
C PRO A 478 15.32 19.13 9.57
N HIS A 479 15.52 18.72 10.82
CA HIS A 479 16.43 17.65 11.21
C HIS A 479 17.93 17.94 11.11
N GLU A 480 18.40 19.05 10.55
CA GLU A 480 19.85 19.38 10.54
C GLU A 480 20.46 19.33 11.94
N ARG A 481 19.73 19.89 12.93
CA ARG A 481 20.15 19.80 14.34
C ARG A 481 20.19 18.38 14.86
N LEU A 482 19.18 17.57 14.54
CA LEU A 482 19.12 16.14 14.90
C LEU A 482 20.25 15.35 14.22
N LEU A 483 20.50 15.66 12.96
CA LEU A 483 21.52 14.99 12.13
C LEU A 483 22.94 15.52 12.44
N GLY A 484 23.08 16.66 13.10
CA GLY A 484 24.35 17.28 13.46
C GLY A 484 25.18 17.75 12.25
N LEU A 485 24.52 18.18 11.20
CA LEU A 485 25.13 18.64 9.95
C LEU A 485 24.26 19.72 9.27
N SER A 486 24.79 20.34 8.25
CA SER A 486 24.03 21.17 7.28
C SER A 486 24.23 20.63 5.88
N VAL A 487 23.20 20.77 5.02
CA VAL A 487 23.27 20.38 3.61
C VAL A 487 23.63 21.61 2.78
N ASP A 488 24.78 21.59 2.12
CA ASP A 488 25.32 22.74 1.39
C ASP A 488 24.93 22.72 -0.08
N GLU A 489 24.98 21.54 -0.73
CA GLU A 489 24.68 21.39 -2.15
C GLU A 489 23.89 20.10 -2.42
N ILE A 490 23.05 20.16 -3.46
CA ILE A 490 22.38 18.99 -4.05
C ILE A 490 23.02 18.74 -5.41
N ASP A 491 23.45 17.50 -5.64
CA ASP A 491 24.13 17.09 -6.89
C ASP A 491 23.45 15.91 -7.54
N VAL A 492 23.62 15.79 -8.86
CA VAL A 492 23.11 14.68 -9.67
C VAL A 492 24.24 14.00 -10.42
N GLY A 493 24.50 12.76 -10.04
CA GLY A 493 25.43 11.91 -10.77
C GLY A 493 24.87 11.44 -12.11
N ASN A 494 25.77 11.18 -13.04
CA ASN A 494 25.47 10.58 -14.33
C ASN A 494 26.63 9.67 -14.77
N GLU A 495 26.49 9.02 -15.92
CA GLU A 495 27.50 8.08 -16.45
C GLU A 495 28.86 8.73 -16.79
N TYR A 496 28.89 10.04 -17.02
CA TYR A 496 30.12 10.80 -17.36
C TYR A 496 30.88 11.23 -16.09
N PHE A 497 30.18 11.36 -14.97
CA PHE A 497 30.72 11.73 -13.66
C PHE A 497 30.32 10.67 -12.61
N PRO A 498 30.80 9.41 -12.77
CA PRO A 498 30.56 8.36 -11.79
C PRO A 498 31.25 8.72 -10.48
N ASN A 499 30.64 8.35 -9.37
CA ASN A 499 31.27 8.47 -8.07
C ASN A 499 31.12 7.18 -7.25
N THR A 500 32.00 7.01 -6.31
CA THR A 500 31.99 5.94 -5.33
C THR A 500 32.20 6.53 -3.93
N PHE A 501 31.85 5.76 -2.92
CA PHE A 501 32.08 6.17 -1.54
C PHE A 501 32.58 4.98 -0.71
N SER A 502 33.27 5.28 0.37
CA SER A 502 33.78 4.30 1.32
C SER A 502 32.76 4.09 2.46
N TYR A 503 32.73 2.86 2.98
CA TYR A 503 32.13 2.54 4.27
C TYR A 503 32.89 1.37 4.86
N LYS A 504 33.46 1.51 6.07
CA LYS A 504 34.41 0.55 6.62
C LYS A 504 35.55 0.23 5.62
N ASP A 505 35.76 -1.04 5.30
CA ASP A 505 36.76 -1.48 4.33
C ASP A 505 36.17 -1.60 2.89
N GLY A 506 34.88 -1.31 2.71
CA GLY A 506 34.17 -1.43 1.45
C GLY A 506 34.17 -0.16 0.61
N VAL A 507 33.98 -0.33 -0.71
CA VAL A 507 33.80 0.74 -1.69
C VAL A 507 32.52 0.46 -2.49
N TYR A 508 31.60 1.42 -2.48
CA TYR A 508 30.26 1.28 -3.03
C TYR A 508 29.98 2.32 -4.11
N LYS A 509 29.02 2.03 -4.98
CA LYS A 509 28.61 2.94 -6.06
C LYS A 509 27.70 4.04 -5.50
N ALA A 510 28.02 5.29 -5.83
CA ALA A 510 27.13 6.41 -5.64
C ALA A 510 26.09 6.46 -6.77
N GLY A 511 24.82 6.46 -6.41
CA GLY A 511 23.71 6.57 -7.36
C GLY A 511 23.53 7.97 -7.93
N VAL A 512 22.35 8.22 -8.49
CA VAL A 512 22.05 9.45 -9.21
C VAL A 512 21.95 10.64 -8.26
N LEU A 513 21.30 10.49 -7.11
CA LEU A 513 21.10 11.61 -6.16
C LEU A 513 22.20 11.62 -5.10
N ARG A 514 22.76 12.81 -4.88
CA ARG A 514 23.87 13.06 -3.95
C ARG A 514 23.68 14.42 -3.28
N GLU A 515 24.33 14.60 -2.16
CA GLU A 515 24.44 15.88 -1.48
C GLU A 515 25.87 16.10 -1.02
N VAL A 516 26.21 17.36 -0.76
CA VAL A 516 27.43 17.77 -0.06
C VAL A 516 27.00 18.34 1.28
N VAL A 517 27.63 17.91 2.36
CA VAL A 517 27.25 18.29 3.71
C VAL A 517 28.46 18.82 4.51
N THR A 518 28.21 19.77 5.38
CA THR A 518 29.16 20.26 6.40
C THR A 518 28.78 19.69 7.77
N LEU A 519 29.73 19.03 8.42
CA LEU A 519 29.53 18.45 9.74
C LEU A 519 29.55 19.51 10.83
N GLN A 520 28.64 19.37 11.80
CA GLN A 520 28.60 20.16 13.04
C GLN A 520 28.96 19.27 14.25
N THR A 521 28.03 18.42 14.65
CA THR A 521 28.23 17.43 15.74
C THR A 521 28.31 16.01 15.23
N ALA A 522 27.89 15.76 13.99
CA ALA A 522 27.92 14.45 13.36
C ALA A 522 29.37 13.96 13.13
N LYS A 523 29.50 12.65 13.04
CA LYS A 523 30.75 11.97 12.68
C LYS A 523 30.60 11.31 11.32
N PRO A 524 31.58 11.40 10.42
CA PRO A 524 31.56 10.68 9.16
C PRO A 524 31.86 9.20 9.39
N LEU A 525 31.06 8.33 8.77
CA LEU A 525 31.27 6.89 8.71
C LEU A 525 31.82 6.45 7.36
N GLY A 526 31.68 7.28 6.34
CA GLY A 526 32.15 7.07 4.99
C GLY A 526 32.28 8.38 4.23
N THR A 527 33.08 8.38 3.17
CA THR A 527 33.36 9.60 2.38
C THR A 527 33.31 9.28 0.90
N TYR A 528 33.02 10.31 0.08
CA TYR A 528 33.15 10.23 -1.38
C TYR A 528 34.62 10.03 -1.77
N LEU A 529 34.87 9.25 -2.82
CA LEU A 529 36.22 8.87 -3.25
C LEU A 529 36.63 9.52 -4.58
N GLN A 530 35.72 10.15 -5.28
CA GLN A 530 35.96 10.72 -6.61
C GLN A 530 35.21 12.05 -6.76
N ASP A 531 35.46 12.75 -7.90
CA ASP A 531 34.82 13.97 -8.31
C ASP A 531 35.16 15.18 -7.41
N TYR A 532 34.46 16.31 -7.60
CA TYR A 532 34.72 17.57 -6.88
C TYR A 532 34.45 17.48 -5.37
N ASN A 533 33.60 16.57 -4.96
CA ASN A 533 33.21 16.32 -3.56
C ASN A 533 34.02 15.20 -2.88
N VAL A 534 35.20 14.83 -3.43
CA VAL A 534 36.09 13.84 -2.84
C VAL A 534 36.47 14.21 -1.41
N ASN A 535 36.47 13.19 -0.52
CA ASN A 535 36.73 13.31 0.94
C ASN A 535 35.62 14.04 1.73
N THR A 536 34.54 14.51 1.12
CA THR A 536 33.36 14.97 1.87
C THR A 536 32.56 13.78 2.40
N PRO A 537 31.78 13.93 3.49
CA PRO A 537 31.00 12.85 4.06
C PRO A 537 29.96 12.30 3.09
N ALA A 538 29.87 10.96 3.00
CA ALA A 538 28.82 10.26 2.26
C ALA A 538 27.83 9.55 3.21
N ILE A 539 28.26 9.18 4.40
CA ILE A 539 27.47 8.58 5.47
C ILE A 539 27.88 9.22 6.78
N THR A 540 26.92 9.58 7.62
CA THR A 540 27.17 10.19 8.93
C THR A 540 26.33 9.55 10.04
N GLU A 541 26.83 9.66 11.28
CA GLU A 541 26.06 9.39 12.50
C GLU A 541 26.09 10.61 13.44
N ASN A 542 25.03 10.83 14.18
CA ASN A 542 24.96 11.81 15.25
C ASN A 542 24.27 11.26 16.48
N ALA A 543 24.88 11.43 17.65
CA ALA A 543 24.25 11.12 18.93
C ALA A 543 23.29 12.25 19.30
N TYR A 544 22.05 11.95 19.64
CA TYR A 544 21.06 12.92 20.05
C TYR A 544 20.23 12.40 21.23
N GLY A 545 20.29 13.06 22.37
CA GLY A 545 19.67 12.55 23.59
C GLY A 545 20.22 11.17 23.97
N LYS A 546 19.37 10.17 24.06
CA LYS A 546 19.76 8.78 24.35
C LYS A 546 19.87 7.90 23.10
N GLY A 547 19.45 8.40 21.94
CA GLY A 547 19.43 7.69 20.69
C GLY A 547 20.46 8.19 19.69
N LYS A 548 20.26 7.82 18.45
CA LYS A 548 21.19 8.12 17.36
C LYS A 548 20.44 8.38 16.05
N ALA A 549 20.94 9.31 15.25
CA ALA A 549 20.46 9.58 13.91
C ALA A 549 21.56 9.30 12.87
N TYR A 550 21.19 8.64 11.79
CA TYR A 550 22.06 8.38 10.64
C TYR A 550 21.55 9.17 9.44
N TYR A 551 22.50 9.70 8.67
CA TYR A 551 22.20 10.33 7.39
C TYR A 551 23.02 9.68 6.27
N VAL A 552 22.30 9.11 5.30
CA VAL A 552 22.87 8.55 4.08
C VAL A 552 22.82 9.66 3.01
N VAL A 553 23.97 10.32 2.79
CA VAL A 553 24.10 11.53 1.99
C VAL A 553 24.00 11.27 0.47
N VAL A 554 24.11 10.01 0.08
CA VAL A 554 24.19 9.55 -1.30
C VAL A 554 23.17 8.46 -1.56
N GLN A 555 22.58 8.40 -2.75
CA GLN A 555 21.75 7.28 -3.17
C GLN A 555 22.60 6.00 -3.24
N PRO A 556 22.34 5.01 -2.39
CA PRO A 556 23.20 3.83 -2.27
C PRO A 556 22.76 2.70 -3.21
N ASP A 557 23.66 1.77 -3.45
CA ASP A 557 23.31 0.46 -3.99
C ASP A 557 22.83 -0.51 -2.89
N LEU A 558 22.29 -1.65 -3.30
CA LEU A 558 21.76 -2.66 -2.35
C LEU A 558 22.85 -3.31 -1.50
N GLU A 559 24.06 -3.49 -2.03
CA GLU A 559 25.15 -4.14 -1.30
C GLU A 559 25.61 -3.29 -0.12
N PHE A 560 25.73 -1.97 -0.32
CA PHE A 560 25.94 -1.03 0.79
C PHE A 560 24.81 -1.12 1.83
N LEU A 561 23.55 -1.11 1.38
CA LEU A 561 22.41 -1.16 2.31
C LEU A 561 22.39 -2.43 3.16
N LYS A 562 22.79 -3.57 2.60
CA LYS A 562 22.89 -4.84 3.35
C LYS A 562 23.91 -4.77 4.48
N GLU A 563 25.05 -4.14 4.23
CA GLU A 563 26.08 -3.97 5.27
C GLU A 563 25.67 -2.90 6.28
N PHE A 564 25.35 -1.69 5.81
CA PHE A 564 25.02 -0.56 6.68
C PHE A 564 23.80 -0.83 7.56
N LEU A 565 22.68 -1.26 6.97
CA LEU A 565 21.49 -1.60 7.76
C LEU A 565 21.70 -2.84 8.62
N GLY A 566 22.62 -3.75 8.24
CA GLY A 566 23.04 -4.86 9.08
C GLY A 566 23.61 -4.36 10.41
N ASP A 567 24.53 -3.40 10.35
CA ASP A 567 25.13 -2.78 11.54
C ASP A 567 24.09 -2.00 12.38
N VAL A 568 23.21 -1.25 11.70
CA VAL A 568 22.16 -0.46 12.38
C VAL A 568 21.12 -1.37 13.06
N ILE A 569 20.77 -2.50 12.45
CA ILE A 569 19.88 -3.53 13.02
C ILE A 569 20.47 -4.11 14.29
N GLU A 570 21.77 -4.44 14.27
CA GLU A 570 22.51 -4.96 15.44
C GLU A 570 22.54 -3.92 16.56
N GLU A 571 22.88 -2.68 16.25
CA GLU A 571 22.90 -1.57 17.23
C GLU A 571 21.52 -1.29 17.82
N ALA A 572 20.47 -1.37 17.01
CA ALA A 572 19.07 -1.20 17.45
C ALA A 572 18.55 -2.39 18.28
N ASN A 573 19.32 -3.46 18.44
CA ASN A 573 18.93 -4.71 19.06
C ASN A 573 17.64 -5.29 18.46
N VAL A 574 17.48 -5.19 17.13
CA VAL A 574 16.34 -5.76 16.42
C VAL A 574 16.63 -7.22 16.11
N GLU A 575 15.79 -8.10 16.62
CA GLU A 575 15.91 -9.54 16.44
C GLU A 575 15.24 -10.00 15.13
N ALA A 576 15.89 -10.86 14.39
CA ALA A 576 15.29 -11.61 13.29
C ALA A 576 14.34 -12.69 13.83
N ASN A 577 13.37 -13.12 13.02
CA ASN A 577 12.41 -14.16 13.40
C ASN A 577 13.07 -15.53 13.61
N LEU A 578 14.17 -15.79 12.90
CA LEU A 578 15.06 -16.94 13.14
C LEU A 578 16.49 -16.45 13.37
N THR A 579 17.27 -17.23 14.12
CA THR A 579 18.71 -16.93 14.38
C THR A 579 19.61 -17.38 13.23
N GLU A 580 19.09 -18.20 12.33
CA GLU A 580 19.81 -18.75 11.19
C GLU A 580 19.94 -17.71 10.07
N THR A 581 21.08 -17.75 9.36
CA THR A 581 21.22 -17.00 8.10
C THR A 581 20.32 -17.61 7.03
N LEU A 582 19.41 -16.80 6.50
CA LEU A 582 18.50 -17.23 5.45
C LEU A 582 19.21 -17.24 4.09
N PRO A 583 19.08 -18.33 3.30
CA PRO A 583 19.56 -18.35 1.93
C PRO A 583 18.82 -17.35 1.04
N TYR A 584 19.45 -16.89 -0.05
CA TYR A 584 18.80 -16.03 -1.02
C TYR A 584 17.43 -16.57 -1.47
N GLY A 585 16.44 -15.71 -1.52
CA GLY A 585 15.06 -16.06 -1.91
C GLY A 585 14.28 -16.88 -0.89
N VAL A 586 14.86 -17.11 0.30
CA VAL A 586 14.16 -17.66 1.46
C VAL A 586 13.90 -16.55 2.46
N THR A 587 12.70 -16.50 3.00
CA THR A 587 12.34 -15.56 4.07
C THR A 587 11.52 -16.25 5.14
N VAL A 588 11.40 -15.62 6.30
CA VAL A 588 10.55 -16.08 7.39
C VAL A 588 9.78 -14.92 7.99
N SER A 589 8.48 -15.10 8.14
CA SER A 589 7.61 -14.17 8.86
C SER A 589 7.05 -14.83 10.10
N LYS A 590 6.71 -14.03 11.11
CA LYS A 590 6.20 -14.51 12.39
C LYS A 590 4.90 -13.83 12.77
N ARG A 591 3.91 -14.62 13.09
CA ARG A 591 2.70 -14.16 13.79
C ARG A 591 2.82 -14.53 15.26
N SER A 592 2.88 -13.52 16.11
CA SER A 592 3.09 -13.71 17.55
C SER A 592 1.79 -13.97 18.28
N GLY A 593 1.78 -15.01 19.12
CA GLY A 593 0.70 -15.36 20.02
C GLY A 593 0.71 -14.58 21.31
N LYS A 594 -0.09 -15.03 22.30
CA LYS A 594 -0.09 -14.48 23.65
C LYS A 594 1.19 -14.83 24.39
N GLU A 595 1.66 -16.04 24.22
CA GLU A 595 2.93 -16.53 24.75
C GLU A 595 3.84 -16.93 23.58
N GLN A 596 5.14 -16.93 23.77
CA GLN A 596 6.13 -17.26 22.73
C GLN A 596 5.92 -18.66 22.14
N LYS A 597 5.45 -19.62 22.93
CA LYS A 597 5.10 -20.97 22.45
C LYS A 597 3.94 -20.99 21.44
N ASP A 598 3.14 -19.91 21.42
CA ASP A 598 2.00 -19.77 20.50
C ASP A 598 2.40 -19.08 19.19
N ASP A 599 3.66 -18.66 19.05
CA ASP A 599 4.17 -18.01 17.84
C ASP A 599 4.12 -18.97 16.65
N VAL A 600 3.62 -18.48 15.52
CA VAL A 600 3.56 -19.22 14.26
C VAL A 600 4.54 -18.62 13.26
N TYR A 601 5.42 -19.46 12.74
CA TYR A 601 6.43 -19.08 11.77
C TYR A 601 6.07 -19.59 10.39
N PHE A 602 6.25 -18.74 9.38
CA PHE A 602 6.04 -19.06 7.96
C PHE A 602 7.39 -19.00 7.24
N LEU A 603 7.98 -20.14 6.99
CA LEU A 603 9.25 -20.27 6.28
C LEU A 603 8.97 -20.49 4.79
N GLN A 604 9.41 -19.58 3.93
CA GLN A 604 8.97 -19.46 2.54
C GLN A 604 10.16 -19.46 1.58
N ASN A 605 10.10 -20.29 0.54
CA ASN A 605 11.07 -20.35 -0.54
C ASN A 605 10.49 -19.81 -1.84
N PHE A 606 10.94 -18.65 -2.28
CA PHE A 606 10.53 -18.02 -3.55
C PHE A 606 11.43 -18.41 -4.74
N ASN A 607 12.41 -19.29 -4.52
CA ASN A 607 13.27 -19.75 -5.60
C ASN A 607 12.57 -20.75 -6.53
N ARG A 608 12.98 -20.76 -7.79
CA ARG A 608 12.56 -21.72 -8.83
C ARG A 608 13.22 -23.11 -8.66
N HIS A 609 13.93 -23.33 -7.56
CA HIS A 609 14.63 -24.56 -7.23
C HIS A 609 14.57 -24.85 -5.71
N PRO A 610 14.75 -26.10 -5.31
CA PRO A 610 14.85 -26.44 -3.90
C PRO A 610 16.05 -25.77 -3.23
N VAL A 611 15.90 -25.36 -1.96
CA VAL A 611 16.96 -24.73 -1.17
C VAL A 611 17.15 -25.52 0.13
N LYS A 612 18.40 -25.78 0.48
CA LYS A 612 18.78 -26.43 1.74
C LYS A 612 19.13 -25.36 2.77
N MET A 613 18.61 -25.51 3.99
CA MET A 613 19.04 -24.73 5.16
C MET A 613 19.11 -25.60 6.40
N VAL A 614 19.62 -25.03 7.49
CA VAL A 614 19.73 -25.71 8.79
C VAL A 614 18.87 -24.97 9.79
N LEU A 615 18.04 -25.67 10.54
CA LEU A 615 17.29 -25.15 11.69
C LEU A 615 18.05 -25.54 12.97
N ASN A 616 18.46 -24.57 13.76
CA ASN A 616 19.20 -24.79 15.02
C ASN A 616 18.26 -25.25 16.15
N GLU A 617 16.99 -24.94 16.04
CA GLU A 617 15.96 -25.29 16.99
C GLU A 617 14.99 -26.37 16.42
N CYS A 618 14.14 -26.88 17.28
CA CYS A 618 13.16 -27.91 16.95
C CYS A 618 11.78 -27.28 16.73
N TYR A 619 11.16 -27.54 15.59
CA TYR A 619 9.84 -27.05 15.23
C TYR A 619 8.90 -28.20 14.88
N THR A 620 7.61 -27.98 15.01
CA THR A 620 6.54 -28.84 14.48
C THR A 620 5.93 -28.17 13.25
N ASN A 621 5.93 -28.86 12.11
CA ASN A 621 5.15 -28.42 10.95
C ASN A 621 3.67 -28.57 11.26
N LEU A 622 2.93 -27.47 11.28
CA LEU A 622 1.51 -27.44 11.68
C LEU A 622 0.56 -28.08 10.63
N ILE A 623 1.05 -28.31 9.41
CA ILE A 623 0.26 -28.95 8.35
C ILE A 623 0.48 -30.46 8.32
N THR A 624 1.75 -30.92 8.42
CA THR A 624 2.11 -32.33 8.29
C THR A 624 2.33 -33.05 9.62
N ASP A 625 2.40 -32.29 10.73
CA ASP A 625 2.74 -32.74 12.08
C ASP A 625 4.18 -33.32 12.20
N GLU A 626 5.01 -33.14 11.17
CA GLU A 626 6.42 -33.56 11.16
C GLU A 626 7.28 -32.68 12.06
N ILE A 627 8.29 -33.29 12.67
CA ILE A 627 9.29 -32.57 13.44
C ILE A 627 10.42 -32.12 12.52
N LEU A 628 10.67 -30.83 12.54
CA LEU A 628 11.71 -30.17 11.74
C LEU A 628 12.87 -29.75 12.66
N THR A 629 14.06 -30.25 12.39
CA THR A 629 15.28 -29.88 13.09
C THR A 629 16.51 -30.21 12.24
N GLY A 630 17.62 -29.49 12.42
CA GLY A 630 18.83 -29.73 11.64
C GLY A 630 18.62 -29.39 10.17
N SER A 631 19.07 -30.23 9.26
CA SER A 631 19.01 -29.98 7.82
C SER A 631 17.63 -30.18 7.26
N VAL A 632 17.03 -29.12 6.69
CA VAL A 632 15.75 -29.15 5.99
C VAL A 632 15.93 -28.70 4.53
N ILE A 633 15.11 -29.26 3.63
CA ILE A 633 15.05 -28.88 2.21
C ILE A 633 13.69 -28.26 1.95
N LEU A 634 13.70 -26.98 1.58
CA LEU A 634 12.51 -26.28 1.09
C LEU A 634 12.38 -26.53 -0.41
N GLN A 635 11.27 -27.11 -0.83
CA GLN A 635 11.01 -27.31 -2.26
C GLN A 635 10.74 -25.98 -2.98
N THR A 636 10.75 -26.02 -4.30
CA THR A 636 10.36 -24.88 -5.15
C THR A 636 8.99 -24.37 -4.73
N TYR A 637 8.89 -23.04 -4.48
CA TYR A 637 7.64 -22.36 -4.09
C TYR A 637 6.96 -22.94 -2.84
N GLN A 638 7.73 -23.51 -1.92
CA GLN A 638 7.19 -24.08 -0.70
C GLN A 638 7.06 -23.05 0.42
N CYS A 639 5.95 -23.11 1.15
CA CYS A 639 5.77 -22.50 2.46
C CYS A 639 5.64 -23.60 3.50
N ILE A 640 6.43 -23.55 4.57
CA ILE A 640 6.28 -24.38 5.77
C ILE A 640 5.74 -23.50 6.88
N VAL A 641 4.60 -23.91 7.46
CA VAL A 641 4.01 -23.25 8.62
C VAL A 641 4.37 -24.06 9.85
N MET A 642 5.10 -23.45 10.78
CA MET A 642 5.71 -24.17 11.88
C MET A 642 5.61 -23.44 13.22
N GLN A 643 5.71 -24.18 14.29
CA GLN A 643 5.68 -23.70 15.66
C GLN A 643 6.85 -24.30 16.43
N LYS A 644 7.48 -23.50 17.30
CA LYS A 644 8.59 -23.96 18.14
C LYS A 644 8.09 -25.03 19.12
N LYS A 645 8.84 -26.11 19.26
CA LYS A 645 8.48 -27.24 20.14
C LYS A 645 8.88 -26.96 21.60
#